data_9c49f95ff69a711e0875a5fa790ed508
#
_entry.id   9c49f95ff69a711e0875a5fa790ed508
#
_cell.length_a   1.000
_cell.length_b   1.000
_cell.length_c   1.000
_cell.angle_alpha   90.00
_cell.angle_beta   90.00
_cell.angle_gamma   90.00
#
_symmetry.space_group_name_H-M   'P 1'
#
loop_
_entity.id
_entity.type
_entity.pdbx_description
1 polymer ?
#
loop_
_entity_poly.entity_id
_entity_poly.type
_entity_poly.pdbx_seq_one_letter_code
_entity_poly.pdbx_strand_id
1 'polypeptide(L)'
;MKKIIPFLLCGCLAFGVASCSKDDEAIEKSTSNEKLVNMSFFSKNGEAATRTALSSDGSSVVWTANDVIGIGYYGSNRDATQPFKTSMNGNVARFYGQAADRPTPYYAIYPYQATGKISYRSTTQAVFSYTLSSKQTAIANTFDPKANPSVALIPKPEDTFKAYNLGGLLKFTFKGSANVKQVTLLSINQEPLSGSFESTVTFDSNKAISTLKNKVVSGSPVVTYKPESGLFAEQTAYYVALPTTTLEQGLTLAFVLNNGKAVQYKVRSAVAIKRGEVKDLGLITINESKAKSFILKNQGLIEAVSQKVTGLEREADGNLDIYVADNLEKILSCKGVLVANNIDKLTSIDELQYYRNVTGLNFTNNKNLAGKLDFSKYPQLIDRITVYKSPKVTSVDVTGLDKLTQFAAIYLDNLTEVTVKGNSKLETISAHHNAKLQGLDASNLPELTRIETFYSGKVEYIKTEGSPKLLYVNAVSNNSLKSFPNLSENKEIVEFLASGSQLESLDFSNQTKLKSVNLASAKTKELKGLASAGANLTDLMLSNTLISSLDISANPELINLDLYSTKVTKVDISANKKLGTLRTSLSPLEELILGDNTSLKYLDISHCRLSTLDITKLTALTKIYAGQQKQKANPGILQSMTVYYSAAQKTVLDPVITDSRDPKKATVAGTNVGATYVVKN
;
A
#
# COMPACT_ATOMS: atom_id res chain seq x y z
N MET A 1 17.76 -33.72 7.55
CA MET A 1 16.94 -34.29 6.46
C MET A 1 15.77 -33.42 6.18
N LYS A 2 15.74 -32.86 5.01
CA LYS A 2 14.67 -32.52 4.07
C LYS A 2 13.29 -32.07 4.62
N LYS A 3 12.98 -30.78 4.31
CA LYS A 3 11.72 -30.22 3.72
C LYS A 3 10.47 -30.25 4.62
N ILE A 4 9.68 -29.18 4.70
CA ILE A 4 8.85 -28.56 3.66
C ILE A 4 8.43 -27.16 4.11
N ILE A 5 8.53 -26.18 3.23
CA ILE A 5 7.89 -24.87 3.27
C ILE A 5 6.60 -24.98 2.45
N PRO A 6 5.46 -24.48 2.88
CA PRO A 6 4.38 -24.17 1.94
C PRO A 6 4.39 -22.69 1.54
N PHE A 7 4.61 -22.46 0.27
CA PHE A 7 4.25 -21.24 -0.44
C PHE A 7 2.74 -21.08 -0.43
N LEU A 8 2.25 -19.92 0.05
CA LEU A 8 0.89 -19.50 -0.21
C LEU A 8 0.87 -18.62 -1.45
N LEU A 9 0.41 -19.20 -2.54
CA LEU A 9 0.06 -18.50 -3.77
C LEU A 9 -1.25 -17.75 -3.53
N CYS A 10 -1.24 -16.42 -3.60
CA CYS A 10 -2.44 -15.60 -3.61
C CYS A 10 -2.96 -15.54 -5.06
N GLY A 11 -4.01 -16.30 -5.35
CA GLY A 11 -4.72 -16.27 -6.62
C GLY A 11 -5.61 -15.03 -6.70
N CYS A 12 -5.39 -14.19 -7.71
CA CYS A 12 -6.32 -13.15 -8.09
C CYS A 12 -7.56 -13.75 -8.74
N LEU A 13 -8.69 -13.71 -8.04
CA LEU A 13 -10.00 -13.92 -8.65
C LEU A 13 -10.47 -12.62 -9.30
N ALA A 14 -10.45 -12.59 -10.62
CA ALA A 14 -11.13 -11.58 -11.42
C ALA A 14 -12.63 -11.90 -11.44
N PHE A 15 -13.44 -11.08 -10.80
CA PHE A 15 -14.89 -11.08 -11.04
C PHE A 15 -15.17 -10.24 -12.29
N GLY A 16 -15.47 -10.91 -13.38
CA GLY A 16 -16.08 -10.33 -14.55
C GLY A 16 -17.56 -10.03 -14.28
N VAL A 17 -17.93 -8.76 -14.26
CA VAL A 17 -19.34 -8.35 -14.37
C VAL A 17 -19.63 -8.16 -15.86
N ALA A 18 -20.33 -9.11 -16.44
CA ALA A 18 -20.92 -8.97 -17.77
C ALA A 18 -22.13 -8.04 -17.66
N SER A 19 -22.01 -6.84 -18.21
CA SER A 19 -23.17 -6.00 -18.54
C SER A 19 -23.38 -6.11 -20.06
N CYS A 20 -24.37 -6.85 -20.46
CA CYS A 20 -24.90 -6.86 -21.83
C CYS A 20 -25.63 -5.55 -22.08
N SER A 21 -25.10 -4.70 -22.94
CA SER A 21 -25.90 -3.85 -23.80
C SER A 21 -25.65 -4.27 -25.24
N LYS A 22 -26.67 -4.82 -25.86
CA LYS A 22 -26.76 -5.00 -27.31
C LYS A 22 -26.77 -3.62 -27.93
N ASP A 23 -25.84 -3.39 -28.81
CA ASP A 23 -25.83 -2.58 -30.02
C ASP A 23 -24.35 -2.27 -30.39
N ASP A 24 -23.60 -3.34 -30.73
CA ASP A 24 -22.37 -3.24 -31.50
C ASP A 24 -22.62 -3.99 -32.82
N GLU A 25 -23.00 -3.23 -33.85
CA GLU A 25 -22.79 -3.69 -35.21
C GLU A 25 -21.29 -3.94 -35.43
N ALA A 26 -20.97 -5.19 -35.70
CA ALA A 26 -19.62 -5.63 -36.05
C ALA A 26 -19.13 -4.88 -37.29
N ILE A 27 -18.29 -3.85 -37.07
CA ILE A 27 -17.53 -3.21 -38.15
C ILE A 27 -16.46 -4.22 -38.56
N GLU A 28 -16.68 -4.86 -39.72
CA GLU A 28 -15.70 -5.73 -40.38
C GLU A 28 -14.36 -4.99 -40.51
N LYS A 29 -13.29 -5.62 -39.97
CA LYS A 29 -11.91 -5.20 -40.22
C LYS A 29 -11.55 -5.43 -41.67
N SER A 30 -11.80 -4.42 -42.53
CA SER A 30 -11.28 -4.44 -43.89
C SER A 30 -9.77 -4.09 -43.85
N THR A 31 -8.93 -5.05 -44.15
CA THR A 31 -7.54 -4.84 -44.56
C THR A 31 -7.52 -4.30 -45.99
N SER A 32 -7.93 -3.05 -46.21
CA SER A 32 -7.85 -2.42 -47.53
C SER A 32 -6.54 -1.63 -47.63
N ASN A 33 -5.77 -1.87 -48.68
CA ASN A 33 -4.74 -0.95 -49.18
C ASN A 33 -5.42 0.35 -49.58
N GLU A 34 -5.58 1.26 -48.66
CA GLU A 34 -6.25 2.53 -48.86
C GLU A 34 -5.41 3.39 -49.82
N LYS A 35 -5.99 3.76 -50.95
CA LYS A 35 -5.32 4.60 -51.96
C LYS A 35 -5.22 6.04 -51.43
N LEU A 36 -4.03 6.45 -51.00
CA LEU A 36 -3.72 7.82 -50.65
C LEU A 36 -3.58 8.68 -51.90
N VAL A 37 -4.13 9.89 -51.87
CA VAL A 37 -4.03 10.89 -52.92
C VAL A 37 -3.35 12.14 -52.35
N ASN A 38 -2.70 12.92 -53.22
CA ASN A 38 -2.13 14.21 -52.87
C ASN A 38 -3.26 15.18 -52.54
N MET A 39 -3.20 15.76 -51.35
CA MET A 39 -4.19 16.72 -50.87
C MET A 39 -3.54 17.96 -50.30
N SER A 40 -4.31 19.02 -50.21
CA SER A 40 -3.91 20.21 -49.46
C SER A 40 -5.05 20.72 -48.61
N PHE A 41 -4.71 21.24 -47.44
CA PHE A 41 -5.64 21.87 -46.49
C PHE A 41 -5.21 23.30 -46.23
N PHE A 42 -6.17 24.22 -46.15
CA PHE A 42 -5.93 25.64 -46.10
C PHE A 42 -6.33 26.20 -44.72
N SER A 43 -5.36 26.70 -43.97
CA SER A 43 -5.62 27.35 -42.69
C SER A 43 -5.74 28.85 -42.83
N LYS A 44 -6.77 29.43 -42.21
CA LYS A 44 -6.99 30.87 -42.12
C LYS A 44 -7.19 31.23 -40.66
N ASN A 45 -6.79 32.42 -40.23
CA ASN A 45 -6.84 32.96 -38.88
C ASN A 45 -7.57 32.12 -37.82
N GLY A 46 -6.83 31.56 -36.83
CA GLY A 46 -7.35 30.87 -35.64
C GLY A 46 -7.63 31.83 -34.49
N GLU A 47 -7.94 31.28 -33.29
CA GLU A 47 -7.96 32.07 -32.03
C GLU A 47 -6.59 32.71 -31.79
N ALA A 48 -6.55 33.89 -31.16
CA ALA A 48 -5.32 34.43 -30.61
C ALA A 48 -4.68 33.36 -29.71
N ALA A 49 -3.38 33.13 -29.82
CA ALA A 49 -2.61 32.07 -29.13
C ALA A 49 -2.76 30.62 -29.70
N THR A 50 -3.31 30.36 -30.90
CA THR A 50 -3.46 28.98 -31.43
C THR A 50 -2.35 28.53 -32.40
N ARG A 51 -1.27 29.31 -32.60
CA ARG A 51 -0.28 29.05 -33.66
C ARG A 51 1.15 29.00 -33.12
N THR A 52 2.13 28.95 -34.02
CA THR A 52 3.50 28.53 -33.71
C THR A 52 4.41 29.62 -33.19
N ALA A 53 4.07 30.90 -33.39
CA ALA A 53 4.77 32.02 -32.80
C ALA A 53 3.82 33.20 -32.55
N LEU A 54 4.09 34.04 -31.58
CA LEU A 54 3.44 35.34 -31.44
C LEU A 54 3.92 36.26 -32.57
N SER A 55 3.00 37.03 -33.19
CA SER A 55 3.35 38.13 -34.08
C SER A 55 4.27 39.13 -33.39
N SER A 56 4.98 39.94 -34.15
CA SER A 56 5.93 40.93 -33.61
C SER A 56 5.30 41.91 -32.60
N ASP A 57 4.00 42.15 -32.72
CA ASP A 57 3.20 43.00 -31.79
C ASP A 57 2.57 42.18 -30.61
N GLY A 58 2.78 40.86 -30.57
CA GLY A 58 2.22 39.99 -29.51
C GLY A 58 0.71 39.78 -29.58
N SER A 59 0.03 40.31 -30.62
CA SER A 59 -1.43 40.32 -30.74
C SER A 59 -2.01 39.10 -31.44
N SER A 60 -1.22 38.42 -32.25
CA SER A 60 -1.65 37.25 -33.02
C SER A 60 -0.56 36.18 -33.06
N VAL A 61 -0.94 34.96 -33.41
CA VAL A 61 -0.03 33.84 -33.60
C VAL A 61 -0.01 33.45 -35.08
N VAL A 62 1.19 33.16 -35.61
CA VAL A 62 1.42 32.92 -37.05
C VAL A 62 1.98 31.53 -37.31
N TRP A 63 1.70 30.97 -38.49
CA TRP A 63 2.36 29.76 -39.00
C TRP A 63 3.80 30.07 -39.41
N THR A 64 4.68 29.09 -39.31
CA THR A 64 6.05 29.17 -39.77
C THR A 64 6.33 28.10 -40.81
N ALA A 65 7.22 28.41 -41.78
CA ALA A 65 7.66 27.42 -42.75
C ALA A 65 8.21 26.17 -42.05
N ASN A 66 7.84 25.01 -42.60
CA ASN A 66 8.11 23.68 -42.04
C ASN A 66 7.21 23.22 -40.89
N ASP A 67 6.21 24.00 -40.48
CA ASP A 67 5.17 23.47 -39.59
C ASP A 67 4.50 22.24 -40.22
N VAL A 68 4.21 21.25 -39.37
CA VAL A 68 3.56 20.00 -39.76
C VAL A 68 2.32 19.77 -38.94
N ILE A 69 1.18 19.58 -39.57
CA ILE A 69 -0.07 19.14 -38.92
C ILE A 69 -0.29 17.65 -39.19
N GLY A 70 -0.96 16.97 -38.24
CA GLY A 70 -1.43 15.60 -38.40
C GLY A 70 -2.88 15.60 -38.85
N ILE A 71 -3.19 14.90 -39.94
CA ILE A 71 -4.56 14.73 -40.47
C ILE A 71 -5.06 13.33 -40.16
N GLY A 72 -6.25 13.24 -39.55
CA GLY A 72 -7.00 12.00 -39.32
C GLY A 72 -8.38 12.06 -39.92
N TYR A 73 -8.93 10.92 -40.31
CA TYR A 73 -10.24 10.80 -40.97
C TYR A 73 -10.87 9.42 -40.67
N TYR A 74 -12.14 9.26 -40.99
CA TYR A 74 -12.86 7.99 -40.80
C TYR A 74 -12.25 6.88 -41.64
N GLY A 75 -11.95 5.73 -41.03
CA GLY A 75 -11.37 4.56 -41.69
C GLY A 75 -9.86 4.61 -41.89
N SER A 76 -9.15 5.62 -41.33
CA SER A 76 -7.69 5.61 -41.31
C SER A 76 -7.18 4.42 -40.45
N ASN A 77 -6.16 3.73 -40.98
CA ASN A 77 -5.62 2.54 -40.33
C ASN A 77 -5.07 2.90 -38.93
N ARG A 78 -5.65 2.33 -37.86
CA ARG A 78 -5.23 2.47 -36.46
C ARG A 78 -5.31 3.89 -35.87
N ASP A 79 -6.20 4.74 -36.36
CA ASP A 79 -6.33 6.14 -35.91
C ASP A 79 -5.05 6.99 -36.07
N ALA A 80 -4.07 6.51 -36.82
CA ALA A 80 -2.82 7.23 -37.06
C ALA A 80 -3.04 8.48 -37.91
N THR A 81 -2.34 9.56 -37.55
CA THR A 81 -2.40 10.80 -38.33
C THR A 81 -1.42 10.80 -39.51
N GLN A 82 -1.83 11.39 -40.64
CA GLN A 82 -0.96 11.63 -41.80
C GLN A 82 -0.30 13.01 -41.70
N PRO A 83 1.02 13.14 -41.94
CA PRO A 83 1.70 14.43 -41.86
C PRO A 83 1.42 15.31 -43.10
N PHE A 84 1.06 16.55 -42.84
CA PHE A 84 0.90 17.59 -43.85
C PHE A 84 1.77 18.79 -43.49
N LYS A 85 2.60 19.26 -44.46
CA LYS A 85 3.64 20.26 -44.28
C LYS A 85 3.34 21.56 -45.00
N THR A 86 3.73 22.70 -44.40
CA THR A 86 3.67 24.00 -45.09
C THR A 86 5.06 24.58 -45.33
N SER A 87 5.20 25.36 -46.40
CA SER A 87 6.36 26.21 -46.68
C SER A 87 6.07 27.69 -46.43
N MET A 88 4.87 28.02 -45.95
CA MET A 88 4.38 29.40 -45.81
C MET A 88 4.60 29.91 -44.37
N ASN A 89 4.87 31.21 -44.28
CA ASN A 89 4.86 31.97 -43.04
C ASN A 89 3.64 32.91 -43.01
N GLY A 90 3.11 33.16 -41.79
CA GLY A 90 2.06 34.17 -41.61
C GLY A 90 0.71 33.63 -41.16
N ASN A 91 -0.31 34.46 -41.29
CA ASN A 91 -1.67 34.20 -40.78
C ASN A 91 -2.45 33.17 -41.59
N VAL A 92 -1.96 32.84 -42.79
CA VAL A 92 -2.57 31.89 -43.71
C VAL A 92 -1.50 30.90 -44.12
N ALA A 93 -1.81 29.62 -44.16
CA ALA A 93 -0.90 28.58 -44.62
C ALA A 93 -1.65 27.48 -45.36
N ARG A 94 -1.01 26.92 -46.39
CA ARG A 94 -1.47 25.72 -47.10
C ARG A 94 -0.55 24.56 -46.72
N PHE A 95 -1.16 23.48 -46.31
CA PHE A 95 -0.47 22.26 -45.87
C PHE A 95 -0.65 21.18 -46.95
N TYR A 96 0.43 20.55 -47.37
CA TYR A 96 0.47 19.52 -48.40
C TYR A 96 0.88 18.18 -47.83
N GLY A 97 0.20 17.11 -48.25
CA GLY A 97 0.47 15.74 -47.84
C GLY A 97 -0.38 14.72 -48.60
N GLN A 98 -0.44 13.51 -48.07
CA GLN A 98 -1.25 12.43 -48.66
C GLN A 98 -2.28 11.93 -47.64
N ALA A 99 -3.53 11.82 -48.08
CA ALA A 99 -4.62 11.22 -47.30
C ALA A 99 -5.61 10.52 -48.23
N ALA A 100 -6.50 9.69 -47.74
CA ALA A 100 -7.57 9.12 -48.52
C ALA A 100 -8.64 10.19 -48.80
N ASP A 101 -9.19 10.19 -50.03
CA ASP A 101 -10.33 11.00 -50.37
C ASP A 101 -11.60 10.39 -49.77
N ARG A 102 -12.24 11.13 -48.86
CA ARG A 102 -13.39 10.66 -48.11
C ARG A 102 -14.54 11.68 -48.13
N PRO A 103 -15.79 11.20 -48.18
CA PRO A 103 -16.96 12.09 -48.07
C PRO A 103 -17.19 12.58 -46.63
N THR A 104 -16.43 12.08 -45.67
CA THR A 104 -16.50 12.44 -44.26
C THR A 104 -15.49 13.54 -43.91
N PRO A 105 -15.71 14.34 -42.85
CA PRO A 105 -14.78 15.40 -42.51
C PRO A 105 -13.43 14.85 -42.06
N TYR A 106 -12.40 15.69 -42.24
CA TYR A 106 -11.06 15.49 -41.73
C TYR A 106 -10.90 16.24 -40.39
N TYR A 107 -10.01 15.74 -39.57
CA TYR A 107 -9.59 16.40 -38.34
C TYR A 107 -8.10 16.68 -38.38
N ALA A 108 -7.68 17.84 -37.90
CA ALA A 108 -6.27 18.21 -37.80
C ALA A 108 -5.83 18.37 -36.39
N ILE A 109 -4.56 18.01 -36.12
CA ILE A 109 -3.85 18.30 -34.86
C ILE A 109 -2.49 18.93 -35.18
N TYR A 110 -2.11 19.96 -34.44
CA TYR A 110 -0.80 20.58 -34.49
C TYR A 110 -0.20 20.59 -33.07
N PRO A 111 1.11 20.40 -32.89
CA PRO A 111 2.06 19.91 -33.90
C PRO A 111 1.82 18.42 -34.22
N TYR A 112 2.22 18.02 -35.43
CA TYR A 112 2.24 16.60 -35.78
C TYR A 112 3.14 15.82 -34.85
N GLN A 113 2.66 14.71 -34.36
CA GLN A 113 3.41 13.74 -33.54
C GLN A 113 3.23 12.34 -34.14
N ALA A 114 4.32 11.64 -34.42
CA ALA A 114 4.27 10.32 -35.06
C ALA A 114 3.48 9.27 -34.21
N THR A 115 3.41 9.47 -32.90
CA THR A 115 2.60 8.66 -31.97
C THR A 115 1.22 9.24 -31.70
N GLY A 116 0.93 10.44 -32.23
CA GLY A 116 -0.37 11.10 -32.08
C GLY A 116 -1.46 10.37 -32.87
N LYS A 117 -2.67 10.35 -32.31
CA LYS A 117 -3.82 9.68 -32.91
C LYS A 117 -5.02 10.61 -32.95
N ILE A 118 -5.84 10.43 -33.97
CA ILE A 118 -7.16 11.05 -34.06
C ILE A 118 -8.18 9.94 -34.29
N SER A 119 -8.91 9.60 -33.23
CA SER A 119 -9.98 8.60 -33.30
C SER A 119 -11.29 9.31 -33.65
N TYR A 120 -11.79 9.07 -34.85
CA TYR A 120 -13.07 9.58 -35.32
C TYR A 120 -14.23 9.05 -34.48
N ARG A 121 -15.18 9.90 -34.12
CA ARG A 121 -16.40 9.52 -33.36
C ARG A 121 -17.67 9.87 -34.17
N SER A 122 -17.70 11.04 -34.77
CA SER A 122 -18.81 11.52 -35.63
C SER A 122 -18.30 12.62 -36.54
N THR A 123 -19.20 13.21 -37.34
CA THR A 123 -18.89 14.37 -38.22
C THR A 123 -18.50 15.63 -37.45
N THR A 124 -18.74 15.68 -36.13
CA THR A 124 -18.44 16.84 -35.28
C THR A 124 -17.62 16.49 -34.05
N GLN A 125 -17.26 15.22 -33.85
CA GLN A 125 -16.54 14.80 -32.66
C GLN A 125 -15.39 13.85 -32.98
N ALA A 126 -14.23 14.08 -32.34
CA ALA A 126 -13.08 13.19 -32.37
C ALA A 126 -12.34 13.15 -31.01
N VAL A 127 -11.55 12.08 -30.79
CA VAL A 127 -10.61 11.98 -29.68
C VAL A 127 -9.20 12.19 -30.22
N PHE A 128 -8.51 13.16 -29.66
CA PHE A 128 -7.13 13.52 -30.01
C PHE A 128 -6.19 13.01 -28.94
N SER A 129 -5.27 12.12 -29.29
CA SER A 129 -4.19 11.65 -28.40
C SER A 129 -2.91 12.39 -28.74
N TYR A 130 -2.31 13.06 -27.77
CA TYR A 130 -1.11 13.85 -27.94
C TYR A 130 -0.25 13.85 -26.70
N THR A 131 1.02 14.23 -26.86
CA THR A 131 1.95 14.39 -25.76
C THR A 131 2.35 15.86 -25.63
N LEU A 132 2.19 16.43 -24.44
CA LEU A 132 2.72 17.73 -24.05
C LEU A 132 4.07 17.52 -23.38
N SER A 133 5.13 18.05 -23.99
CA SER A 133 6.49 17.83 -23.52
C SER A 133 6.74 18.42 -22.14
N SER A 134 7.41 17.66 -21.27
CA SER A 134 7.97 18.17 -20.02
C SER A 134 9.20 19.06 -20.26
N LYS A 135 9.76 19.06 -21.48
CA LYS A 135 10.86 19.93 -21.89
C LYS A 135 10.35 20.89 -22.93
N GLN A 136 10.39 22.18 -22.63
CA GLN A 136 9.98 23.22 -23.54
C GLN A 136 11.11 24.23 -23.72
N THR A 137 11.25 24.73 -24.97
CA THR A 137 12.26 25.72 -25.31
C THR A 137 11.79 27.11 -24.91
N ALA A 138 12.60 27.81 -24.16
CA ALA A 138 12.34 29.20 -23.79
C ALA A 138 12.72 30.13 -24.94
N ILE A 139 11.71 30.79 -25.51
CA ILE A 139 11.86 31.77 -26.58
C ILE A 139 11.37 33.12 -26.05
N ALA A 140 12.17 34.14 -26.20
CA ALA A 140 11.83 35.50 -25.78
C ALA A 140 10.52 35.98 -26.43
N ASN A 141 9.60 36.50 -25.64
CA ASN A 141 8.31 37.07 -26.04
C ASN A 141 7.36 36.11 -26.77
N THR A 142 7.62 34.80 -26.75
CA THR A 142 6.72 33.80 -27.35
C THR A 142 6.85 32.46 -26.59
N PHE A 143 6.19 31.42 -27.07
CA PHE A 143 6.18 30.06 -26.50
C PHE A 143 6.90 29.08 -27.46
N ASP A 144 7.22 27.89 -26.95
CA ASP A 144 7.71 26.78 -27.76
C ASP A 144 6.60 26.29 -28.72
N PRO A 145 6.77 26.43 -30.03
CA PRO A 145 5.74 26.02 -31.01
C PRO A 145 5.39 24.54 -30.92
N LYS A 146 6.34 23.70 -30.53
CA LYS A 146 6.15 22.24 -30.40
C LYS A 146 5.36 21.85 -29.16
N ALA A 147 5.15 22.77 -28.21
CA ALA A 147 4.53 22.51 -26.93
C ALA A 147 3.06 22.97 -26.83
N ASN A 148 2.51 23.66 -27.83
CA ASN A 148 1.15 24.22 -27.79
C ASN A 148 0.18 23.47 -28.71
N PRO A 149 -0.46 22.37 -28.26
CA PRO A 149 -1.31 21.55 -29.11
C PRO A 149 -2.61 22.30 -29.48
N SER A 150 -2.97 22.24 -30.78
CA SER A 150 -4.22 22.76 -31.28
C SER A 150 -4.87 21.80 -32.29
N VAL A 151 -6.20 21.87 -32.41
CA VAL A 151 -7.01 20.97 -33.25
C VAL A 151 -7.98 21.72 -34.13
N ALA A 152 -8.39 21.09 -35.21
CA ALA A 152 -9.39 21.64 -36.13
C ALA A 152 -10.30 20.56 -36.72
N LEU A 153 -11.52 20.97 -37.08
CA LEU A 153 -12.45 20.24 -37.93
C LEU A 153 -12.40 20.84 -39.34
N ILE A 154 -12.22 19.99 -40.35
CA ILE A 154 -12.16 20.35 -41.76
C ILE A 154 -13.26 19.56 -42.51
N PRO A 155 -14.42 20.15 -42.80
CA PRO A 155 -15.53 19.43 -43.42
C PRO A 155 -15.19 18.86 -44.80
N LYS A 156 -14.46 19.63 -45.61
CA LYS A 156 -13.99 19.24 -46.96
C LYS A 156 -12.58 19.77 -47.20
N PRO A 157 -11.79 19.15 -48.11
CA PRO A 157 -10.42 19.57 -48.37
C PRO A 157 -10.29 21.03 -48.86
N GLU A 158 -11.28 21.51 -49.61
CA GLU A 158 -11.34 22.89 -50.14
C GLU A 158 -11.72 23.94 -49.09
N ASP A 159 -12.27 23.51 -47.93
CA ASP A 159 -12.66 24.42 -46.88
C ASP A 159 -11.43 24.97 -46.12
N THR A 160 -11.53 26.23 -45.74
CA THR A 160 -10.55 26.80 -44.81
C THR A 160 -10.85 26.37 -43.38
N PHE A 161 -9.79 25.99 -42.63
CA PHE A 161 -9.95 25.62 -41.23
C PHE A 161 -9.34 26.65 -40.26
N LYS A 162 -9.86 26.67 -39.04
CA LYS A 162 -9.29 27.37 -37.89
C LYS A 162 -8.82 26.35 -36.89
N ALA A 163 -7.59 26.51 -36.37
CA ALA A 163 -7.10 25.71 -35.28
C ALA A 163 -7.49 26.31 -33.92
N TYR A 164 -7.75 25.46 -32.94
CA TYR A 164 -8.15 25.81 -31.58
C TYR A 164 -7.24 25.12 -30.55
N ASN A 165 -6.70 25.88 -29.61
CA ASN A 165 -5.82 25.31 -28.58
C ASN A 165 -6.52 24.28 -27.71
N LEU A 166 -5.79 23.25 -27.29
CA LEU A 166 -6.21 22.29 -26.26
C LEU A 166 -5.78 22.72 -24.86
N GLY A 167 -4.75 23.54 -24.74
CA GLY A 167 -4.21 24.06 -23.48
C GLY A 167 -4.30 25.59 -23.38
N GLY A 168 -3.58 26.13 -22.40
CA GLY A 168 -3.36 27.55 -22.19
C GLY A 168 -1.87 27.86 -21.97
N LEU A 169 -1.55 29.14 -21.84
CA LEU A 169 -0.19 29.62 -21.63
C LEU A 169 -0.04 30.23 -20.23
N LEU A 170 1.06 29.90 -19.56
CA LEU A 170 1.50 30.58 -18.35
C LEU A 170 2.60 31.59 -18.73
N LYS A 171 2.38 32.87 -18.49
CA LYS A 171 3.35 33.94 -18.74
C LYS A 171 4.03 34.36 -17.45
N PHE A 172 5.32 34.58 -17.49
CA PHE A 172 6.07 35.24 -16.42
C PHE A 172 7.15 36.16 -17.00
N THR A 173 7.53 37.14 -16.20
CA THR A 173 8.67 38.03 -16.41
C THR A 173 9.46 38.02 -15.12
N PHE A 174 10.78 38.14 -15.14
CA PHE A 174 11.58 38.20 -13.92
C PHE A 174 12.68 39.22 -13.99
N LYS A 175 13.21 39.59 -12.78
CA LYS A 175 14.39 40.46 -12.59
C LYS A 175 15.19 40.01 -11.35
N GLY A 176 16.44 40.45 -11.25
CA GLY A 176 17.29 40.23 -10.09
C GLY A 176 18.35 39.15 -10.27
N SER A 177 18.48 38.60 -11.49
CA SER A 177 19.61 37.75 -11.89
C SER A 177 19.69 37.58 -13.39
N ALA A 178 20.82 37.94 -13.97
CA ALA A 178 21.16 37.64 -15.37
C ALA A 178 21.72 36.22 -15.58
N ASN A 179 21.82 35.40 -14.52
CA ASN A 179 22.51 34.10 -14.54
C ASN A 179 21.56 32.91 -14.65
N VAL A 180 20.29 33.12 -14.97
CA VAL A 180 19.27 32.04 -15.05
C VAL A 180 19.48 31.24 -16.34
N LYS A 181 19.81 29.94 -16.19
CA LYS A 181 19.97 29.01 -17.32
C LYS A 181 18.75 28.14 -17.58
N GLN A 182 17.88 27.98 -16.57
CA GLN A 182 16.72 27.12 -16.64
C GLN A 182 15.65 27.61 -15.66
N VAL A 183 14.38 27.48 -16.03
CA VAL A 183 13.24 27.62 -15.12
C VAL A 183 12.51 26.29 -15.07
N THR A 184 12.37 25.70 -13.87
CA THR A 184 11.60 24.47 -13.68
C THR A 184 10.30 24.80 -12.97
N LEU A 185 9.17 24.45 -13.61
CA LEU A 185 7.84 24.55 -13.02
C LEU A 185 7.50 23.25 -12.34
N LEU A 186 6.94 23.33 -11.14
CA LEU A 186 6.47 22.18 -10.37
C LEU A 186 5.10 22.49 -9.78
N SER A 187 4.08 21.72 -10.12
CA SER A 187 2.78 21.77 -9.43
C SER A 187 2.94 21.35 -7.97
N ILE A 188 2.40 22.15 -7.04
CA ILE A 188 2.52 21.87 -5.60
C ILE A 188 1.69 20.63 -5.23
N ASN A 189 0.50 20.50 -5.79
CA ASN A 189 -0.42 19.41 -5.53
C ASN A 189 -0.35 18.26 -6.57
N GLN A 190 0.74 18.22 -7.36
CA GLN A 190 1.02 17.15 -8.34
C GLN A 190 0.05 17.09 -9.54
N GLU A 191 -0.73 18.14 -9.82
CA GLU A 191 -1.50 18.20 -11.04
C GLU A 191 -0.54 18.12 -12.25
N PRO A 192 -0.89 17.37 -13.32
CA PRO A 192 -0.03 17.19 -14.45
C PRO A 192 0.16 18.49 -15.25
N LEU A 193 1.41 18.90 -15.41
CA LEU A 193 1.81 20.03 -16.27
C LEU A 193 2.26 19.59 -17.65
N SER A 194 2.57 18.29 -17.81
CA SER A 194 3.05 17.67 -19.05
C SER A 194 2.66 16.19 -19.08
N GLY A 195 2.90 15.50 -20.20
CA GLY A 195 2.61 14.07 -20.35
C GLY A 195 1.73 13.76 -21.55
N SER A 196 1.13 12.57 -21.55
CA SER A 196 0.23 12.11 -22.61
C SER A 196 -1.23 12.33 -22.23
N PHE A 197 -2.00 12.86 -23.15
CA PHE A 197 -3.39 13.23 -22.99
C PHE A 197 -4.27 12.65 -24.10
N GLU A 198 -5.53 12.37 -23.75
CA GLU A 198 -6.62 12.11 -24.69
C GLU A 198 -7.68 13.21 -24.50
N SER A 199 -7.95 13.97 -25.54
CA SER A 199 -8.94 15.04 -25.53
C SER A 199 -10.12 14.68 -26.42
N THR A 200 -11.30 14.45 -25.84
CA THR A 200 -12.54 14.34 -26.61
C THR A 200 -13.03 15.75 -26.91
N VAL A 201 -13.07 16.10 -28.20
CA VAL A 201 -13.43 17.42 -28.68
C VAL A 201 -14.69 17.31 -29.51
N THR A 202 -15.70 18.13 -29.19
CA THR A 202 -16.88 18.34 -30.04
C THR A 202 -16.85 19.73 -30.62
N PHE A 203 -17.12 19.83 -31.93
CA PHE A 203 -17.18 21.09 -32.67
C PHE A 203 -18.64 21.48 -32.92
N ASP A 204 -18.93 22.77 -32.89
CA ASP A 204 -20.23 23.34 -33.21
C ASP A 204 -20.39 23.55 -34.73
N SER A 205 -21.53 24.15 -35.15
CA SER A 205 -21.83 24.50 -36.55
C SER A 205 -20.82 25.48 -37.15
N ASN A 206 -20.16 26.30 -36.31
CA ASN A 206 -19.13 27.25 -36.73
C ASN A 206 -17.73 26.62 -36.74
N LYS A 207 -17.63 25.31 -36.54
CA LYS A 207 -16.37 24.55 -36.43
C LYS A 207 -15.49 24.97 -35.23
N ALA A 208 -16.07 25.66 -34.26
CA ALA A 208 -15.41 25.99 -32.99
C ALA A 208 -15.59 24.88 -31.95
N ILE A 209 -14.65 24.77 -31.01
CA ILE A 209 -14.78 23.79 -29.90
C ILE A 209 -15.97 24.19 -29.02
N SER A 210 -17.01 23.37 -29.02
CA SER A 210 -18.16 23.50 -28.10
C SER A 210 -17.95 22.77 -26.79
N THR A 211 -17.32 21.58 -26.82
CA THR A 211 -16.95 20.86 -25.60
C THR A 211 -15.55 20.26 -25.71
N LEU A 212 -14.84 20.28 -24.58
CA LEU A 212 -13.52 19.66 -24.44
C LEU A 212 -13.50 18.86 -23.12
N LYS A 213 -13.21 17.55 -23.25
CA LYS A 213 -12.99 16.68 -22.08
C LYS A 213 -11.59 16.10 -22.17
N ASN A 214 -10.72 16.49 -21.26
CA ASN A 214 -9.36 15.99 -21.16
C ASN A 214 -9.29 14.78 -20.24
N LYS A 215 -8.58 13.75 -20.67
CA LYS A 215 -8.17 12.58 -19.88
C LYS A 215 -6.65 12.52 -19.87
N VAL A 216 -6.08 12.47 -18.69
CA VAL A 216 -4.63 12.25 -18.49
C VAL A 216 -4.35 10.75 -18.64
N VAL A 217 -3.52 10.38 -19.61
CA VAL A 217 -3.07 8.99 -19.81
C VAL A 217 -1.82 8.74 -18.98
N SER A 218 -0.85 9.67 -19.05
CA SER A 218 0.30 9.72 -18.18
C SER A 218 0.65 11.19 -17.93
N GLY A 219 1.00 11.55 -16.70
CA GLY A 219 1.25 12.95 -16.36
C GLY A 219 2.47 13.12 -15.49
N SER A 220 3.18 14.24 -15.73
CA SER A 220 4.26 14.74 -14.88
C SER A 220 3.87 16.11 -14.32
N PRO A 221 4.08 16.35 -13.02
CA PRO A 221 3.81 17.66 -12.42
C PRO A 221 4.93 18.67 -12.71
N VAL A 222 5.86 18.35 -13.62
CA VAL A 222 7.05 19.14 -13.92
C VAL A 222 7.06 19.59 -15.38
N VAL A 223 7.50 20.83 -15.59
CA VAL A 223 7.99 21.31 -16.89
C VAL A 223 9.35 21.96 -16.70
N THR A 224 10.33 21.51 -17.46
CA THR A 224 11.65 22.14 -17.59
C THR A 224 11.64 23.08 -18.79
N TYR A 225 11.86 24.36 -18.52
CA TYR A 225 11.82 25.43 -19.52
C TYR A 225 13.20 26.04 -19.64
N LYS A 226 13.81 25.96 -20.82
CA LYS A 226 15.23 26.28 -21.02
C LYS A 226 15.45 26.91 -22.40
N PRO A 227 16.22 28.01 -22.53
CA PRO A 227 16.60 28.53 -23.83
C PRO A 227 17.48 27.51 -24.58
N GLU A 228 17.40 27.52 -25.91
CA GLU A 228 18.18 26.63 -26.78
C GLU A 228 19.68 26.86 -26.58
N SER A 229 20.05 28.10 -26.37
CA SER A 229 21.42 28.51 -26.05
C SER A 229 21.43 29.74 -25.12
N GLY A 230 22.47 29.87 -24.29
CA GLY A 230 22.65 31.02 -23.42
C GLY A 230 21.80 31.00 -22.15
N LEU A 231 21.44 32.20 -21.68
CA LEU A 231 20.71 32.45 -20.45
C LEU A 231 19.39 33.16 -20.75
N PHE A 232 18.48 33.14 -19.79
CA PHE A 232 17.27 33.94 -19.84
C PHE A 232 17.62 35.45 -19.74
N ALA A 233 16.93 36.27 -20.54
CA ALA A 233 17.00 37.71 -20.43
C ALA A 233 16.05 38.24 -19.35
N GLU A 234 16.53 39.10 -18.45
CA GLU A 234 15.67 39.78 -17.49
C GLU A 234 14.66 40.69 -18.18
N GLN A 235 13.54 40.97 -17.49
CA GLN A 235 12.49 41.86 -17.94
C GLN A 235 11.85 41.48 -19.31
N THR A 236 12.09 40.23 -19.73
CA THR A 236 11.56 39.65 -20.97
C THR A 236 10.40 38.71 -20.63
N ALA A 237 9.34 38.74 -21.42
CA ALA A 237 8.21 37.85 -21.24
C ALA A 237 8.52 36.43 -21.77
N TYR A 238 8.20 35.42 -20.98
CA TYR A 238 8.33 34.01 -21.32
C TYR A 238 7.00 33.29 -21.15
N TYR A 239 6.68 32.36 -22.04
CA TYR A 239 5.39 31.69 -22.09
C TYR A 239 5.59 30.17 -22.09
N VAL A 240 5.00 29.48 -21.11
CA VAL A 240 5.03 28.02 -20.98
C VAL A 240 3.67 27.48 -21.34
N ALA A 241 3.61 26.53 -22.30
CA ALA A 241 2.38 25.87 -22.66
C ALA A 241 2.02 24.78 -21.62
N LEU A 242 0.79 24.78 -21.13
CA LEU A 242 0.30 23.88 -20.08
C LEU A 242 -1.07 23.32 -20.48
N PRO A 243 -1.43 22.11 -20.01
CA PRO A 243 -2.77 21.59 -20.21
C PRO A 243 -3.80 22.44 -19.48
N THR A 244 -5.05 22.43 -19.96
CA THR A 244 -6.17 23.05 -19.25
C THR A 244 -6.35 22.35 -17.90
N THR A 245 -6.09 23.06 -16.81
CA THR A 245 -6.13 22.54 -15.44
C THR A 245 -6.22 23.68 -14.43
N THR A 246 -6.67 23.37 -13.22
CA THR A 246 -6.51 24.27 -12.06
C THR A 246 -5.46 23.67 -11.13
N LEU A 247 -4.42 24.42 -10.85
CA LEU A 247 -3.38 24.07 -9.89
C LEU A 247 -3.87 24.54 -8.50
N GLU A 248 -4.56 23.68 -7.79
CA GLU A 248 -5.35 24.05 -6.58
C GLU A 248 -4.48 24.66 -5.47
N GLN A 249 -3.27 24.16 -5.28
CA GLN A 249 -2.32 24.70 -4.31
C GLN A 249 -1.24 25.59 -4.95
N GLY A 250 -1.42 25.93 -6.26
CA GLY A 250 -0.49 26.74 -7.02
C GLY A 250 0.73 25.96 -7.52
N LEU A 251 1.83 26.69 -7.78
CA LEU A 251 3.04 26.10 -8.37
C LEU A 251 4.31 26.73 -7.80
N THR A 252 5.42 26.03 -7.99
CA THR A 252 6.78 26.52 -7.74
C THR A 252 7.49 26.76 -9.07
N LEU A 253 8.10 27.93 -9.24
CA LEU A 253 9.10 28.20 -10.28
C LEU A 253 10.48 28.17 -9.63
N ALA A 254 11.34 27.25 -10.07
CA ALA A 254 12.72 27.19 -9.65
C ALA A 254 13.60 27.82 -10.75
N PHE A 255 14.18 28.98 -10.46
CA PHE A 255 15.12 29.68 -11.31
C PHE A 255 16.50 29.10 -11.06
N VAL A 256 16.97 28.24 -11.95
CA VAL A 256 18.25 27.53 -11.84
C VAL A 256 19.32 28.40 -12.47
N LEU A 257 20.34 28.77 -11.67
CA LEU A 257 21.43 29.60 -12.08
C LEU A 257 22.54 28.79 -12.78
N ASN A 258 23.42 29.45 -13.51
CA ASN A 258 24.54 28.80 -14.19
C ASN A 258 25.53 28.09 -13.24
N ASN A 259 25.58 28.50 -11.95
CA ASN A 259 26.38 27.86 -10.89
C ASN A 259 25.69 26.62 -10.26
N GLY A 260 24.54 26.14 -10.80
CA GLY A 260 23.79 24.98 -10.31
C GLY A 260 22.87 25.26 -9.11
N LYS A 261 22.98 26.41 -8.44
CA LYS A 261 22.04 26.78 -7.38
C LYS A 261 20.70 27.25 -7.97
N ALA A 262 19.62 27.18 -7.18
CA ALA A 262 18.33 27.66 -7.61
C ALA A 262 17.66 28.58 -6.58
N VAL A 263 16.89 29.54 -7.08
CA VAL A 263 15.95 30.36 -6.30
C VAL A 263 14.55 29.88 -6.59
N GLN A 264 13.81 29.48 -5.55
CA GLN A 264 12.42 29.04 -5.69
C GLN A 264 11.46 30.20 -5.43
N TYR A 265 10.57 30.45 -6.36
CA TYR A 265 9.41 31.31 -6.21
C TYR A 265 8.13 30.48 -6.15
N LYS A 266 7.30 30.66 -5.10
CA LYS A 266 6.10 29.86 -4.86
C LYS A 266 4.85 30.71 -4.98
N VAL A 267 3.98 30.37 -5.92
CA VAL A 267 2.61 30.86 -6.00
C VAL A 267 1.76 29.90 -5.18
N ARG A 268 1.24 30.34 -4.05
CA ARG A 268 0.49 29.50 -3.09
C ARG A 268 -1.03 29.59 -3.20
N SER A 269 -1.52 30.40 -4.13
CA SER A 269 -2.95 30.47 -4.48
C SER A 269 -3.23 29.58 -5.69
N ALA A 270 -4.49 29.19 -5.86
CA ALA A 270 -4.92 28.44 -7.04
C ALA A 270 -4.59 29.21 -8.33
N VAL A 271 -4.09 28.47 -9.32
CA VAL A 271 -3.73 29.01 -10.65
C VAL A 271 -4.52 28.23 -11.71
N ALA A 272 -5.53 28.88 -12.30
CA ALA A 272 -6.32 28.29 -13.39
C ALA A 272 -5.62 28.53 -14.74
N ILE A 273 -5.33 27.46 -15.46
CA ILE A 273 -4.88 27.47 -16.83
C ILE A 273 -6.09 27.16 -17.71
N LYS A 274 -6.57 28.16 -18.44
CA LYS A 274 -7.75 28.04 -19.30
C LYS A 274 -7.34 27.89 -20.75
N ARG A 275 -8.16 27.16 -21.52
CA ARG A 275 -7.96 26.93 -22.94
C ARG A 275 -7.89 28.25 -23.71
N GLY A 276 -6.83 28.43 -24.51
CA GLY A 276 -6.65 29.59 -25.39
C GLY A 276 -6.38 30.91 -24.65
N GLU A 277 -6.21 30.88 -23.31
CA GLU A 277 -5.91 32.08 -22.52
C GLU A 277 -4.46 32.10 -22.04
N VAL A 278 -3.97 33.30 -21.71
CA VAL A 278 -2.67 33.53 -21.08
C VAL A 278 -2.90 33.87 -19.62
N LYS A 279 -2.42 33.01 -18.72
CA LYS A 279 -2.34 33.32 -17.29
C LYS A 279 -1.03 34.03 -17.01
N ASP A 280 -1.09 35.31 -16.70
CA ASP A 280 0.11 36.13 -16.37
C ASP A 280 0.39 36.09 -14.88
N LEU A 281 1.64 35.73 -14.49
CA LEU A 281 2.13 35.79 -13.11
C LEU A 281 2.79 37.15 -12.79
N GLY A 282 2.91 38.03 -13.79
CA GLY A 282 3.55 39.34 -13.64
C GLY A 282 5.07 39.30 -13.51
N LEU A 283 5.64 40.36 -12.93
CA LEU A 283 7.08 40.49 -12.71
C LEU A 283 7.50 39.81 -11.42
N ILE A 284 8.31 38.77 -11.52
CA ILE A 284 8.88 38.02 -10.41
C ILE A 284 10.26 38.60 -10.07
N THR A 285 10.46 39.02 -8.83
CA THR A 285 11.79 39.46 -8.35
C THR A 285 12.46 38.28 -7.66
N ILE A 286 13.61 37.84 -8.19
CA ILE A 286 14.44 36.81 -7.58
C ILE A 286 15.64 37.45 -6.87
N ASN A 287 16.21 36.76 -5.87
CA ASN A 287 17.39 37.23 -5.16
C ASN A 287 18.43 36.10 -5.14
N GLU A 288 19.51 36.27 -5.88
CA GLU A 288 20.59 35.29 -5.98
C GLU A 288 21.23 34.94 -4.64
N SER A 289 21.28 35.88 -3.67
CA SER A 289 21.83 35.58 -2.33
C SER A 289 21.03 34.50 -1.58
N LYS A 290 19.77 34.26 -2.00
CA LYS A 290 18.89 33.21 -1.47
C LYS A 290 18.97 31.89 -2.26
N ALA A 291 19.82 31.83 -3.29
CA ALA A 291 19.98 30.61 -4.08
C ALA A 291 20.59 29.48 -3.25
N LYS A 292 19.99 28.29 -3.34
CA LYS A 292 20.41 27.09 -2.61
C LYS A 292 20.72 25.95 -3.57
N SER A 293 21.61 25.06 -3.16
CA SER A 293 21.79 23.76 -3.82
C SER A 293 20.66 22.82 -3.46
N PHE A 294 20.20 22.03 -4.43
CA PHE A 294 19.16 21.00 -4.28
C PHE A 294 19.73 19.63 -4.65
N ILE A 295 20.86 19.31 -3.99
CA ILE A 295 21.61 18.07 -4.21
C ILE A 295 21.20 17.06 -3.17
N LEU A 296 20.71 15.89 -3.62
CA LEU A 296 20.44 14.73 -2.77
C LEU A 296 21.75 14.00 -2.50
N LYS A 297 22.01 13.69 -1.23
CA LYS A 297 23.27 13.09 -0.74
C LYS A 297 23.06 11.67 -0.17
N ASN A 298 21.82 11.29 0.10
CA ASN A 298 21.51 9.96 0.63
C ASN A 298 21.70 8.90 -0.45
N GLN A 299 22.93 8.39 -0.56
CA GLN A 299 23.34 7.41 -1.57
C GLN A 299 22.48 6.14 -1.54
N GLY A 300 21.97 5.75 -0.37
CA GLY A 300 21.11 4.59 -0.22
C GLY A 300 19.72 4.79 -0.82
N LEU A 301 19.11 5.97 -0.61
CA LEU A 301 17.83 6.29 -1.25
C LEU A 301 18.00 6.48 -2.76
N ILE A 302 19.07 7.14 -3.21
CA ILE A 302 19.39 7.29 -4.65
C ILE A 302 19.54 5.91 -5.29
N GLU A 303 20.21 4.96 -4.64
CA GLU A 303 20.39 3.59 -5.13
C GLU A 303 19.06 2.85 -5.21
N ALA A 304 18.24 2.92 -4.16
CA ALA A 304 16.91 2.30 -4.13
C ALA A 304 16.00 2.82 -5.27
N VAL A 305 16.01 4.14 -5.48
CA VAL A 305 15.21 4.76 -6.55
C VAL A 305 15.76 4.38 -7.93
N SER A 306 17.09 4.30 -8.10
CA SER A 306 17.72 3.91 -9.37
C SER A 306 17.41 2.47 -9.80
N GLN A 307 17.03 1.60 -8.86
CA GLN A 307 16.53 0.26 -9.18
C GLN A 307 15.12 0.29 -9.81
N LYS A 308 14.36 1.36 -9.58
CA LYS A 308 12.98 1.51 -10.04
C LYS A 308 12.83 2.51 -11.20
N VAL A 309 13.74 3.49 -11.27
CA VAL A 309 13.73 4.58 -12.25
C VAL A 309 15.07 4.61 -12.95
N THR A 310 15.07 4.48 -14.28
CA THR A 310 16.28 4.49 -15.11
C THR A 310 16.71 5.90 -15.48
N GLY A 311 17.99 6.06 -15.82
CA GLY A 311 18.53 7.29 -16.41
C GLY A 311 18.69 8.46 -15.45
N LEU A 312 18.76 8.23 -14.12
CA LEU A 312 19.17 9.26 -13.18
C LEU A 312 20.64 9.63 -13.42
N GLU A 313 20.93 10.91 -13.63
CA GLU A 313 22.30 11.41 -13.82
C GLU A 313 22.85 11.86 -12.49
N ARG A 314 23.93 11.19 -12.06
CA ARG A 314 24.63 11.45 -10.80
C ARG A 314 25.88 12.27 -11.06
N GLU A 315 26.27 13.07 -10.08
CA GLU A 315 27.56 13.74 -10.04
C GLU A 315 28.71 12.73 -9.80
N ALA A 316 29.94 13.15 -9.99
CA ALA A 316 31.12 12.29 -9.83
C ALA A 316 31.25 11.69 -8.41
N ASP A 317 30.75 12.39 -7.38
CA ASP A 317 30.70 11.93 -5.99
C ASP A 317 29.49 11.01 -5.69
N GLY A 318 28.67 10.72 -6.70
CA GLY A 318 27.47 9.90 -6.61
C GLY A 318 26.22 10.64 -6.15
N ASN A 319 26.32 11.91 -5.79
CA ASN A 319 25.18 12.75 -5.42
C ASN A 319 24.26 13.02 -6.62
N LEU A 320 23.07 13.55 -6.36
CA LEU A 320 22.06 13.77 -7.38
C LEU A 320 21.50 15.19 -7.30
N ASP A 321 21.87 16.07 -8.25
CA ASP A 321 21.20 17.36 -8.39
C ASP A 321 19.84 17.19 -9.04
N ILE A 322 18.76 17.58 -8.34
CA ILE A 322 17.37 17.39 -8.81
C ILE A 322 17.03 18.24 -10.04
N TYR A 323 17.79 19.30 -10.33
CA TYR A 323 17.55 20.20 -11.48
C TYR A 323 18.44 19.90 -12.68
N VAL A 324 19.26 18.86 -12.63
CA VAL A 324 20.09 18.38 -13.74
C VAL A 324 19.38 17.24 -14.45
N ALA A 325 19.47 17.20 -15.77
CA ALA A 325 19.12 16.07 -16.65
C ALA A 325 17.75 15.40 -16.35
N ASP A 326 16.75 16.22 -16.01
CA ASP A 326 15.39 15.78 -15.66
C ASP A 326 15.30 14.89 -14.43
N ASN A 327 16.30 14.92 -13.57
CA ASN A 327 16.33 14.13 -12.35
C ASN A 327 15.07 14.34 -11.49
N LEU A 328 14.55 15.58 -11.39
CA LEU A 328 13.31 15.85 -10.65
C LEU A 328 12.11 15.10 -11.24
N GLU A 329 11.93 15.12 -12.55
CA GLU A 329 10.85 14.40 -13.23
C GLU A 329 10.98 12.90 -13.01
N LYS A 330 12.20 12.37 -13.15
CA LYS A 330 12.52 10.95 -12.93
C LYS A 330 12.28 10.54 -11.48
N ILE A 331 12.71 11.33 -10.49
CA ILE A 331 12.43 11.09 -9.07
C ILE A 331 10.92 11.05 -8.81
N LEU A 332 10.17 11.98 -9.37
CA LEU A 332 8.72 12.05 -9.22
C LEU A 332 7.98 10.94 -10.00
N SER A 333 8.62 10.29 -10.96
CA SER A 333 8.07 9.09 -11.63
C SER A 333 8.16 7.84 -10.76
N CYS A 334 8.98 7.84 -9.70
CA CYS A 334 9.04 6.77 -8.70
C CYS A 334 7.76 6.80 -7.85
N LYS A 335 6.80 5.91 -8.16
CA LYS A 335 5.47 5.85 -7.52
C LYS A 335 5.30 4.59 -6.69
N GLY A 336 4.36 4.63 -5.71
CA GLY A 336 3.98 3.49 -4.90
C GLY A 336 5.07 3.09 -3.88
N VAL A 337 5.21 1.81 -3.61
CA VAL A 337 6.16 1.30 -2.60
C VAL A 337 7.59 1.34 -3.13
N LEU A 338 8.48 2.03 -2.40
CA LEU A 338 9.92 1.98 -2.63
C LEU A 338 10.51 0.78 -1.88
N VAL A 339 11.21 -0.06 -2.62
CA VAL A 339 11.89 -1.24 -2.08
C VAL A 339 13.39 -0.95 -2.00
N ALA A 340 13.96 -1.11 -0.81
CA ALA A 340 15.40 -0.98 -0.56
C ALA A 340 15.89 -2.21 0.19
N ASN A 341 16.46 -3.16 -0.55
CA ASN A 341 16.91 -4.43 0.01
C ASN A 341 18.42 -4.55 -0.10
N ASN A 342 19.09 -4.86 1.03
CA ASN A 342 20.53 -5.07 1.09
C ASN A 342 21.35 -3.86 0.61
N ILE A 343 20.90 -2.65 0.89
CA ILE A 343 21.60 -1.42 0.49
C ILE A 343 22.47 -0.93 1.65
N ASP A 344 23.75 -1.27 1.60
CA ASP A 344 24.71 -0.90 2.65
C ASP A 344 24.91 0.64 2.77
N LYS A 345 24.66 1.39 1.70
CA LYS A 345 24.72 2.86 1.71
C LYS A 345 23.49 3.53 2.30
N LEU A 346 22.41 2.78 2.60
CA LEU A 346 21.22 3.32 3.24
C LEU A 346 21.47 3.46 4.75
N THR A 347 21.78 4.67 5.20
CA THR A 347 22.11 4.97 6.60
C THR A 347 21.01 5.74 7.34
N SER A 348 20.17 6.48 6.62
CA SER A 348 19.06 7.27 7.15
C SER A 348 17.88 7.32 6.16
N ILE A 349 16.78 7.94 6.59
CA ILE A 349 15.62 8.24 5.75
C ILE A 349 15.54 9.71 5.34
N ASP A 350 16.59 10.48 5.63
CA ASP A 350 16.66 11.87 5.24
C ASP A 350 16.54 12.01 3.71
N GLU A 351 15.97 13.12 3.26
CA GLU A 351 15.67 13.43 1.86
C GLU A 351 14.45 12.67 1.27
N LEU A 352 13.74 11.83 2.03
CA LEU A 352 12.55 11.14 1.56
C LEU A 352 11.45 12.12 1.08
N GLN A 353 11.43 13.35 1.57
CA GLN A 353 10.52 14.42 1.14
C GLN A 353 10.63 14.78 -0.35
N TYR A 354 11.73 14.46 -1.01
CA TYR A 354 11.90 14.69 -2.45
C TYR A 354 11.22 13.61 -3.30
N TYR A 355 10.96 12.44 -2.72
CA TYR A 355 10.32 11.29 -3.39
C TYR A 355 8.80 11.29 -3.16
N ARG A 356 8.12 12.37 -3.56
CA ARG A 356 6.73 12.68 -3.18
C ARG A 356 5.68 11.65 -3.62
N ASN A 357 5.98 10.86 -4.66
CA ASN A 357 5.08 9.84 -5.19
C ASN A 357 5.38 8.43 -4.63
N VAL A 358 6.36 8.32 -3.73
CA VAL A 358 6.58 7.12 -2.92
C VAL A 358 5.53 7.12 -1.81
N THR A 359 4.60 6.17 -1.87
CA THR A 359 3.47 6.05 -0.95
C THR A 359 3.67 5.00 0.12
N GLY A 360 4.69 4.16 0.00
CA GLY A 360 5.05 3.14 0.99
C GLY A 360 6.52 2.76 0.90
N LEU A 361 7.00 2.03 1.91
CA LEU A 361 8.40 1.64 2.05
C LEU A 361 8.52 0.16 2.39
N ASN A 362 9.47 -0.52 1.76
CA ASN A 362 9.92 -1.85 2.15
C ASN A 362 11.45 -1.85 2.26
N PHE A 363 11.95 -1.66 3.47
CA PHE A 363 13.37 -1.63 3.80
C PHE A 363 13.77 -2.95 4.46
N THR A 364 14.48 -3.78 3.72
CA THR A 364 14.86 -5.13 4.16
C THR A 364 16.38 -5.29 4.19
N ASN A 365 16.90 -5.77 5.34
CA ASN A 365 18.31 -6.14 5.52
C ASN A 365 19.29 -4.99 5.21
N ASN A 366 18.96 -3.76 5.66
CA ASN A 366 19.81 -2.59 5.52
C ASN A 366 20.67 -2.43 6.79
N LYS A 367 21.85 -3.06 6.78
CA LYS A 367 22.74 -3.20 7.95
C LYS A 367 23.22 -1.88 8.54
N ASN A 368 23.24 -0.82 7.74
CA ASN A 368 23.73 0.50 8.15
C ASN A 368 22.63 1.52 8.37
N LEU A 369 21.36 1.18 8.10
CA LEU A 369 20.22 2.02 8.47
C LEU A 369 20.13 2.08 9.99
N ALA A 370 20.23 3.27 10.57
CA ALA A 370 20.52 3.41 11.99
C ALA A 370 19.70 4.53 12.66
N GLY A 371 19.64 4.44 14.01
CA GLY A 371 19.05 5.46 14.87
C GLY A 371 17.53 5.52 14.80
N LYS A 372 16.97 6.71 15.05
CA LYS A 372 15.53 6.98 14.97
C LYS A 372 15.11 7.16 13.51
N LEU A 373 14.14 6.38 13.08
CA LEU A 373 13.45 6.56 11.80
C LEU A 373 12.14 7.32 12.04
N ASP A 374 12.15 8.62 11.76
CA ASP A 374 11.02 9.52 11.94
C ASP A 374 10.28 9.71 10.62
N PHE A 375 9.28 8.85 10.37
CA PHE A 375 8.43 8.90 9.19
C PHE A 375 7.29 9.92 9.29
N SER A 376 7.01 10.49 10.46
CA SER A 376 5.93 11.48 10.68
C SER A 376 6.06 12.71 9.78
N LYS A 377 7.26 12.99 9.29
CA LYS A 377 7.59 14.10 8.37
C LYS A 377 7.15 13.88 6.92
N TYR A 378 6.68 12.67 6.57
CA TYR A 378 6.42 12.25 5.19
C TYR A 378 4.95 11.84 4.99
N PRO A 379 4.02 12.81 4.93
CA PRO A 379 2.57 12.54 4.86
C PRO A 379 2.11 11.87 3.56
N GLN A 380 2.99 11.76 2.56
CA GLN A 380 2.75 10.98 1.35
C GLN A 380 2.75 9.45 1.58
N LEU A 381 3.24 8.97 2.73
CA LEU A 381 3.28 7.55 3.05
C LEU A 381 1.88 7.09 3.53
N ILE A 382 1.15 6.44 2.64
CA ILE A 382 -0.26 6.08 2.82
C ILE A 382 -0.54 4.57 2.72
N ASP A 383 0.39 3.79 2.14
CA ASP A 383 0.18 2.35 1.91
C ASP A 383 0.70 1.53 3.10
N ARG A 384 2.01 1.30 3.11
CA ARG A 384 2.68 0.49 4.13
C ARG A 384 4.08 0.97 4.39
N ILE A 385 4.54 0.77 5.63
CA ILE A 385 5.93 0.95 6.03
C ILE A 385 6.42 -0.36 6.63
N THR A 386 7.46 -0.94 6.04
CA THR A 386 8.13 -2.14 6.53
C THR A 386 9.61 -1.85 6.74
N VAL A 387 10.11 -2.10 7.96
CA VAL A 387 11.52 -2.11 8.31
C VAL A 387 11.84 -3.50 8.87
N TYR A 388 12.65 -4.25 8.14
CA TYR A 388 12.95 -5.65 8.44
C TYR A 388 14.45 -5.92 8.47
N LYS A 389 14.96 -6.60 9.51
CA LYS A 389 16.38 -6.96 9.66
C LYS A 389 17.35 -5.81 9.47
N SER A 390 17.09 -4.68 10.14
CA SER A 390 17.96 -3.50 10.17
C SER A 390 18.45 -3.25 11.61
N PRO A 391 19.54 -3.90 12.04
CA PRO A 391 19.86 -4.07 13.45
C PRO A 391 20.30 -2.80 14.17
N LYS A 392 20.67 -1.73 13.45
CA LYS A 392 21.09 -0.46 14.06
C LYS A 392 19.93 0.54 14.29
N VAL A 393 18.71 0.20 13.86
CA VAL A 393 17.52 1.01 14.12
C VAL A 393 17.14 0.93 15.60
N THR A 394 16.96 2.08 16.24
CA THR A 394 16.68 2.18 17.68
C THR A 394 15.23 2.57 17.99
N SER A 395 14.60 3.36 17.14
CA SER A 395 13.18 3.70 17.25
C SER A 395 12.55 3.96 15.89
N VAL A 396 11.25 3.76 15.79
CA VAL A 396 10.46 4.03 14.59
C VAL A 396 9.22 4.83 14.95
N ASP A 397 9.04 5.98 14.29
CA ASP A 397 7.95 6.90 14.54
C ASP A 397 7.15 7.10 13.25
N VAL A 398 5.88 6.69 13.26
CA VAL A 398 4.93 6.87 12.16
C VAL A 398 3.76 7.77 12.57
N THR A 399 3.94 8.60 13.60
CA THR A 399 2.87 9.47 14.15
C THR A 399 2.21 10.33 13.06
N GLY A 400 0.88 10.37 13.06
CA GLY A 400 0.11 11.28 12.22
C GLY A 400 0.05 10.93 10.72
N LEU A 401 0.48 9.73 10.33
CA LEU A 401 0.27 9.21 8.98
C LEU A 401 -1.16 8.64 8.88
N ASP A 402 -2.14 9.53 8.84
CA ASP A 402 -3.58 9.25 8.97
C ASP A 402 -4.17 8.32 7.89
N LYS A 403 -3.44 8.11 6.80
CA LYS A 403 -3.82 7.21 5.70
C LYS A 403 -3.04 5.90 5.67
N LEU A 404 -2.02 5.76 6.52
CA LEU A 404 -1.21 4.54 6.60
C LEU A 404 -2.06 3.37 7.08
N THR A 405 -2.04 2.26 6.31
CA THR A 405 -2.85 1.07 6.61
C THR A 405 -2.05 -0.06 7.27
N GLN A 406 -0.77 -0.18 6.96
CA GLN A 406 0.07 -1.27 7.46
C GLN A 406 1.43 -0.78 7.95
N PHE A 407 1.81 -1.22 9.13
CA PHE A 407 3.10 -0.92 9.73
C PHE A 407 3.80 -2.19 10.20
N ALA A 408 5.09 -2.35 9.84
CA ALA A 408 5.91 -3.46 10.27
C ALA A 408 7.33 -3.01 10.66
N ALA A 409 7.75 -3.37 11.86
CA ALA A 409 9.10 -3.20 12.41
C ALA A 409 9.55 -4.54 12.99
N ILE A 410 10.32 -5.33 12.23
CA ILE A 410 10.51 -6.75 12.50
C ILE A 410 12.00 -7.11 12.46
N TYR A 411 12.47 -7.93 13.44
CA TYR A 411 13.88 -8.31 13.59
C TYR A 411 14.81 -7.09 13.67
N LEU A 412 14.46 -6.11 14.50
CA LEU A 412 15.27 -4.92 14.77
C LEU A 412 15.91 -5.08 16.18
N ASP A 413 17.12 -5.63 16.21
CA ASP A 413 17.77 -6.07 17.48
C ASP A 413 17.97 -4.95 18.51
N ASN A 414 18.03 -3.70 18.07
CA ASN A 414 18.21 -2.53 18.92
C ASN A 414 16.95 -1.67 19.06
N LEU A 415 15.81 -2.07 18.51
CA LEU A 415 14.56 -1.33 18.61
C LEU A 415 14.06 -1.29 20.05
N THR A 416 13.93 -0.10 20.60
CA THR A 416 13.42 0.14 21.97
C THR A 416 12.01 0.74 21.96
N GLU A 417 11.62 1.42 20.89
CA GLU A 417 10.38 2.19 20.83
C GLU A 417 9.75 2.17 19.45
N VAL A 418 8.43 2.07 19.43
CA VAL A 418 7.57 2.25 18.26
C VAL A 418 6.47 3.24 18.62
N THR A 419 6.28 4.29 17.79
CA THR A 419 5.20 5.27 17.95
C THR A 419 4.27 5.23 16.75
N VAL A 420 2.98 4.95 17.01
CA VAL A 420 1.93 4.78 15.99
C VAL A 420 0.73 5.73 16.18
N LYS A 421 0.87 6.74 17.02
CA LYS A 421 -0.21 7.65 17.42
C LYS A 421 -0.77 8.44 16.23
N GLY A 422 -2.10 8.61 16.18
CA GLY A 422 -2.78 9.46 15.18
C GLY A 422 -2.94 8.83 13.79
N ASN A 423 -2.74 7.51 13.67
CA ASN A 423 -2.89 6.78 12.41
C ASN A 423 -4.29 6.19 12.28
N SER A 424 -5.28 7.02 11.94
CA SER A 424 -6.71 6.67 11.98
C SER A 424 -7.11 5.54 11.02
N LYS A 425 -6.28 5.22 10.03
CA LYS A 425 -6.52 4.15 9.04
C LYS A 425 -5.66 2.91 9.26
N LEU A 426 -4.84 2.88 10.31
CA LEU A 426 -3.93 1.77 10.55
C LEU A 426 -4.70 0.49 10.93
N GLU A 427 -4.57 -0.54 10.12
CA GLU A 427 -5.24 -1.83 10.28
C GLU A 427 -4.35 -2.90 10.93
N THR A 428 -3.03 -2.83 10.68
CA THR A 428 -2.09 -3.86 11.13
C THR A 428 -0.82 -3.26 11.71
N ILE A 429 -0.42 -3.75 12.88
CA ILE A 429 0.86 -3.49 13.51
C ILE A 429 1.61 -4.82 13.69
N SER A 430 2.77 -4.97 13.03
CA SER A 430 3.69 -6.10 13.22
C SER A 430 5.01 -5.58 13.79
N ALA A 431 5.22 -5.76 15.10
CA ALA A 431 6.41 -5.31 15.82
C ALA A 431 7.07 -6.46 16.60
N HIS A 432 7.26 -7.59 15.93
CA HIS A 432 7.74 -8.84 16.54
C HIS A 432 9.23 -9.10 16.31
N HIS A 433 9.81 -10.03 17.09
CA HIS A 433 11.24 -10.34 17.10
C HIS A 433 12.12 -9.10 17.39
N ASN A 434 11.68 -8.26 18.32
CA ASN A 434 12.40 -7.07 18.75
C ASN A 434 12.81 -7.20 20.23
N ALA A 435 13.98 -7.76 20.44
CA ALA A 435 14.43 -8.18 21.79
C ALA A 435 14.51 -7.05 22.83
N LYS A 436 14.61 -5.78 22.40
CA LYS A 436 14.71 -4.60 23.27
C LYS A 436 13.47 -3.72 23.32
N LEU A 437 12.43 -4.01 22.52
CA LEU A 437 11.18 -3.24 22.51
C LEU A 437 10.52 -3.30 23.89
N GLN A 438 10.24 -2.14 24.50
CA GLN A 438 9.77 -2.04 25.89
C GLN A 438 8.25 -2.14 26.01
N GLY A 439 7.49 -1.73 25.00
CA GLY A 439 6.04 -1.77 25.00
C GLY A 439 5.44 -1.28 23.69
N LEU A 440 4.13 -1.40 23.57
CA LEU A 440 3.37 -0.90 22.43
C LEU A 440 2.16 -0.12 22.94
N ASP A 441 2.08 1.16 22.57
CA ASP A 441 0.86 1.96 22.72
C ASP A 441 0.14 2.04 21.36
N ALA A 442 -0.87 1.21 21.20
CA ALA A 442 -1.75 1.13 20.05
C ALA A 442 -3.14 1.73 20.36
N SER A 443 -3.17 2.78 21.19
CA SER A 443 -4.41 3.46 21.58
C SER A 443 -4.91 4.39 20.50
N ASN A 444 -6.24 4.57 20.42
CA ASN A 444 -6.93 5.47 19.48
C ASN A 444 -6.65 5.16 18.00
N LEU A 445 -6.66 3.86 17.66
CA LEU A 445 -6.52 3.36 16.30
C LEU A 445 -7.83 2.66 15.87
N PRO A 446 -8.84 3.42 15.40
CA PRO A 446 -10.21 2.92 15.23
C PRO A 446 -10.37 1.82 14.15
N GLU A 447 -9.43 1.72 13.21
CA GLU A 447 -9.43 0.69 12.18
C GLU A 447 -8.51 -0.51 12.49
N LEU A 448 -7.82 -0.50 13.65
CA LEU A 448 -6.86 -1.53 13.99
C LEU A 448 -7.54 -2.89 14.22
N THR A 449 -7.13 -3.88 13.44
CA THR A 449 -7.65 -5.26 13.51
C THR A 449 -6.62 -6.27 14.01
N ARG A 450 -5.31 -5.97 13.89
CA ARG A 450 -4.25 -6.94 14.15
C ARG A 450 -3.03 -6.33 14.84
N ILE A 451 -2.59 -6.97 15.94
CA ILE A 451 -1.35 -6.67 16.63
C ILE A 451 -0.49 -7.93 16.73
N GLU A 452 0.77 -7.83 16.35
CA GLU A 452 1.78 -8.88 16.47
C GLU A 452 3.05 -8.32 17.11
N THR A 453 3.36 -8.79 18.33
CA THR A 453 4.57 -8.42 19.07
C THR A 453 5.37 -9.64 19.53
N PHE A 454 5.02 -10.84 19.07
CA PHE A 454 5.61 -12.09 19.52
C PHE A 454 7.15 -12.12 19.41
N TYR A 455 7.80 -12.90 20.28
CA TYR A 455 9.25 -12.94 20.44
C TYR A 455 9.90 -11.58 20.71
N SER A 456 9.23 -10.72 21.47
CA SER A 456 9.73 -9.41 21.91
C SER A 456 9.77 -9.38 23.43
N GLY A 457 10.72 -10.12 24.00
CA GLY A 457 10.75 -10.52 25.41
C GLY A 457 10.81 -9.37 26.44
N LYS A 458 11.10 -8.12 26.01
CA LYS A 458 11.13 -6.94 26.89
C LYS A 458 9.83 -6.12 26.85
N VAL A 459 8.87 -6.47 26.00
CA VAL A 459 7.56 -5.81 25.96
C VAL A 459 6.85 -6.02 27.30
N GLU A 460 6.60 -4.95 28.04
CA GLU A 460 5.95 -4.97 29.37
C GLU A 460 4.45 -4.70 29.30
N TYR A 461 4.00 -3.95 28.28
CA TYR A 461 2.60 -3.58 28.09
C TYR A 461 2.21 -3.49 26.62
N ILE A 462 0.93 -3.75 26.34
CA ILE A 462 0.26 -3.45 25.08
C ILE A 462 -1.03 -2.70 25.42
N LYS A 463 -1.16 -1.42 24.99
CA LYS A 463 -2.35 -0.60 25.20
C LYS A 463 -3.18 -0.54 23.94
N THR A 464 -4.50 -0.64 24.08
CA THR A 464 -5.44 -0.71 22.96
C THR A 464 -6.70 0.14 23.17
N GLU A 465 -6.65 1.08 24.12
CA GLU A 465 -7.75 2.01 24.39
C GLU A 465 -8.21 2.72 23.11
N GLY A 466 -9.52 2.79 22.85
CA GLY A 466 -10.05 3.42 21.64
C GLY A 466 -9.73 2.69 20.33
N SER A 467 -9.41 1.38 20.38
CA SER A 467 -9.17 0.52 19.21
C SER A 467 -10.20 -0.63 19.16
N PRO A 468 -11.49 -0.34 18.91
CA PRO A 468 -12.59 -1.29 19.13
C PRO A 468 -12.66 -2.43 18.11
N LYS A 469 -12.02 -2.31 16.94
CA LYS A 469 -12.07 -3.30 15.86
C LYS A 469 -11.02 -4.41 15.98
N LEU A 470 -10.24 -4.44 17.06
CA LEU A 470 -9.16 -5.39 17.23
C LEU A 470 -9.70 -6.83 17.25
N LEU A 471 -9.23 -7.65 16.29
CA LEU A 471 -9.64 -9.05 16.10
C LEU A 471 -8.58 -10.04 16.58
N TYR A 472 -7.31 -9.70 16.41
CA TYR A 472 -6.21 -10.63 16.58
C TYR A 472 -5.07 -9.99 17.38
N VAL A 473 -4.67 -10.67 18.45
CA VAL A 473 -3.53 -10.30 19.29
C VAL A 473 -2.56 -11.48 19.36
N ASN A 474 -1.32 -11.29 18.91
CA ASN A 474 -0.25 -12.26 19.08
C ASN A 474 0.93 -11.64 19.83
N ALA A 475 1.03 -11.98 21.09
CA ALA A 475 2.09 -11.58 22.01
C ALA A 475 2.84 -12.80 22.61
N VAL A 476 2.90 -13.89 21.86
CA VAL A 476 3.59 -15.14 22.25
C VAL A 476 5.06 -14.85 22.55
N SER A 477 5.59 -15.40 23.66
CA SER A 477 6.97 -15.22 24.09
C SER A 477 7.39 -13.78 24.39
N ASN A 478 6.43 -12.93 24.76
CA ASN A 478 6.69 -11.63 25.36
C ASN A 478 6.85 -11.83 26.89
N ASN A 479 8.02 -12.33 27.29
CA ASN A 479 8.25 -12.85 28.65
C ASN A 479 8.19 -11.77 29.76
N SER A 480 8.16 -10.50 29.38
CA SER A 480 7.98 -9.38 30.32
C SER A 480 6.57 -8.78 30.33
N LEU A 481 5.66 -9.26 29.48
CA LEU A 481 4.32 -8.67 29.30
C LEU A 481 3.49 -8.88 30.57
N LYS A 482 3.28 -7.81 31.34
CA LYS A 482 2.55 -7.75 32.60
C LYS A 482 1.15 -7.17 32.47
N SER A 483 0.94 -6.34 31.44
CA SER A 483 -0.26 -5.54 31.34
C SER A 483 -0.81 -5.52 29.90
N PHE A 484 -2.11 -5.80 29.79
CA PHE A 484 -2.94 -5.58 28.63
C PHE A 484 -4.21 -4.84 29.12
N PRO A 485 -4.08 -3.54 29.43
CA PRO A 485 -5.22 -2.76 29.90
C PRO A 485 -6.24 -2.60 28.78
N ASN A 486 -7.49 -2.29 29.15
CA ASN A 486 -8.58 -2.01 28.22
C ASN A 486 -9.02 -3.20 27.34
N LEU A 487 -8.69 -4.43 27.72
CA LEU A 487 -9.19 -5.64 27.02
C LEU A 487 -10.72 -5.60 26.87
N SER A 488 -11.43 -5.09 27.87
CA SER A 488 -12.90 -4.97 27.87
C SER A 488 -13.46 -4.08 26.75
N GLU A 489 -12.66 -3.17 26.17
CA GLU A 489 -13.06 -2.31 25.06
C GLU A 489 -12.93 -3.01 23.70
N ASN A 490 -12.09 -4.03 23.61
CA ASN A 490 -11.81 -4.76 22.38
C ASN A 490 -12.80 -5.92 22.17
N LYS A 491 -14.07 -5.59 21.96
CA LYS A 491 -15.20 -6.57 21.93
C LYS A 491 -15.15 -7.52 20.74
N GLU A 492 -14.40 -7.18 19.70
CA GLU A 492 -14.32 -7.92 18.45
C GLU A 492 -13.23 -9.01 18.46
N ILE A 493 -12.44 -9.14 19.54
CA ILE A 493 -11.34 -10.12 19.59
C ILE A 493 -11.84 -11.54 19.34
N VAL A 494 -11.20 -12.19 18.38
CA VAL A 494 -11.40 -13.58 17.96
C VAL A 494 -10.28 -14.47 18.52
N GLU A 495 -9.03 -14.00 18.48
CA GLU A 495 -7.88 -14.75 18.95
C GLU A 495 -6.99 -13.89 19.86
N PHE A 496 -6.69 -14.42 21.06
CA PHE A 496 -5.81 -13.82 22.04
C PHE A 496 -4.69 -14.78 22.41
N LEU A 497 -3.49 -14.54 21.89
CA LEU A 497 -2.32 -15.41 22.02
C LEU A 497 -1.23 -14.67 22.80
N ALA A 498 -0.98 -15.07 24.06
CA ALA A 498 0.00 -14.45 24.96
C ALA A 498 0.75 -15.48 25.80
N SER A 499 1.09 -16.62 25.19
CA SER A 499 1.85 -17.66 25.88
C SER A 499 3.24 -17.17 26.31
N GLY A 500 3.69 -17.58 27.49
CA GLY A 500 4.97 -17.17 28.07
C GLY A 500 4.94 -15.80 28.76
N SER A 501 3.79 -15.10 28.81
CA SER A 501 3.67 -13.77 29.41
C SER A 501 3.67 -13.77 30.98
N GLN A 502 3.75 -12.58 31.58
CA GLN A 502 3.58 -12.34 33.00
C GLN A 502 2.16 -11.86 33.36
N LEU A 503 1.19 -12.00 32.45
CA LEU A 503 -0.20 -11.63 32.68
C LEU A 503 -0.80 -12.49 33.81
N GLU A 504 -1.22 -11.87 34.92
CA GLU A 504 -1.73 -12.60 36.09
C GLU A 504 -3.25 -12.79 36.07
N SER A 505 -3.98 -11.81 35.51
CA SER A 505 -5.45 -11.87 35.41
C SER A 505 -5.90 -11.27 34.10
N LEU A 506 -6.91 -11.88 33.49
CA LEU A 506 -7.56 -11.40 32.28
C LEU A 506 -9.07 -11.50 32.40
N ASP A 507 -9.78 -10.45 31.93
CA ASP A 507 -11.24 -10.39 31.92
C ASP A 507 -11.76 -10.35 30.49
N PHE A 508 -12.39 -11.44 30.06
CA PHE A 508 -13.01 -11.61 28.74
C PHE A 508 -14.53 -11.37 28.75
N SER A 509 -15.06 -10.64 29.73
CA SER A 509 -16.51 -10.45 29.91
C SER A 509 -17.20 -9.76 28.72
N ASN A 510 -16.46 -9.06 27.87
CA ASN A 510 -17.01 -8.35 26.72
C ASN A 510 -16.64 -8.98 25.36
N GLN A 511 -15.86 -10.07 25.32
CA GLN A 511 -15.35 -10.68 24.09
C GLN A 511 -16.29 -11.78 23.57
N THR A 512 -17.45 -11.38 23.06
CA THR A 512 -18.50 -12.31 22.58
C THR A 512 -18.12 -13.11 21.35
N LYS A 513 -17.06 -12.70 20.61
CA LYS A 513 -16.58 -13.36 19.38
C LYS A 513 -15.35 -14.23 19.59
N LEU A 514 -14.88 -14.36 20.85
CA LEU A 514 -13.64 -15.04 21.19
C LEU A 514 -13.71 -16.53 20.84
N LYS A 515 -12.77 -16.99 20.01
CA LYS A 515 -12.67 -18.39 19.56
C LYS A 515 -11.47 -19.12 20.18
N SER A 516 -10.35 -18.41 20.33
CA SER A 516 -9.12 -19.03 20.78
C SER A 516 -8.39 -18.16 21.81
N VAL A 517 -8.01 -18.78 22.93
CA VAL A 517 -7.15 -18.20 23.96
C VAL A 517 -5.96 -19.12 24.18
N ASN A 518 -4.74 -18.57 24.02
CA ASN A 518 -3.51 -19.29 24.35
C ASN A 518 -2.68 -18.49 25.35
N LEU A 519 -2.64 -18.98 26.59
CA LEU A 519 -1.87 -18.44 27.71
C LEU A 519 -0.86 -19.46 28.25
N ALA A 520 -0.51 -20.46 27.45
CA ALA A 520 0.43 -21.51 27.88
C ALA A 520 1.71 -20.90 28.46
N SER A 521 2.14 -21.38 29.61
CA SER A 521 3.32 -20.88 30.35
C SER A 521 3.24 -19.41 30.79
N ALA A 522 2.06 -18.79 30.75
CA ALA A 522 1.85 -17.47 31.36
C ALA A 522 1.70 -17.57 32.89
N LYS A 523 1.86 -16.45 33.59
CA LYS A 523 1.67 -16.37 35.07
C LYS A 523 0.21 -16.24 35.48
N THR A 524 -0.72 -16.53 34.58
CA THR A 524 -2.13 -16.35 34.80
C THR A 524 -2.67 -17.20 35.92
N LYS A 525 -3.31 -16.53 36.88
CA LYS A 525 -3.97 -17.10 38.06
C LYS A 525 -5.48 -17.11 37.91
N GLU A 526 -6.02 -16.15 37.17
CA GLU A 526 -7.47 -15.92 37.06
C GLU A 526 -7.86 -15.55 35.62
N LEU A 527 -8.93 -16.19 35.15
CA LEU A 527 -9.65 -15.82 33.91
C LEU A 527 -11.10 -15.55 34.25
N LYS A 528 -11.58 -14.36 33.88
CA LYS A 528 -12.99 -13.98 34.03
C LYS A 528 -13.67 -13.91 32.67
N GLY A 529 -14.97 -14.04 32.66
CA GLY A 529 -15.81 -13.70 31.52
C GLY A 529 -15.78 -14.65 30.33
N LEU A 530 -15.20 -15.86 30.45
CA LEU A 530 -15.22 -16.84 29.35
C LEU A 530 -16.64 -17.20 28.91
N ALA A 531 -17.63 -17.09 29.78
CA ALA A 531 -19.04 -17.28 29.46
C ALA A 531 -19.54 -16.33 28.38
N SER A 532 -18.98 -15.14 28.25
CA SER A 532 -19.37 -14.16 27.20
C SER A 532 -19.04 -14.64 25.80
N ALA A 533 -18.01 -15.44 25.62
CA ALA A 533 -17.68 -16.08 24.34
C ALA A 533 -18.73 -17.13 23.94
N GLY A 534 -19.42 -17.72 24.92
CA GLY A 534 -20.51 -18.67 24.69
C GLY A 534 -20.12 -19.80 23.75
N ALA A 535 -20.94 -20.00 22.74
CA ALA A 535 -20.73 -21.01 21.69
C ALA A 535 -19.57 -20.67 20.71
N ASN A 536 -18.89 -19.53 20.80
CA ASN A 536 -17.80 -19.21 19.89
C ASN A 536 -16.45 -19.79 20.33
N LEU A 537 -16.22 -20.02 21.66
CA LEU A 537 -14.96 -20.51 22.16
C LEU A 537 -14.72 -21.98 21.79
N THR A 538 -13.68 -22.23 21.00
CA THR A 538 -13.30 -23.57 20.53
C THR A 538 -11.99 -24.07 21.11
N ASP A 539 -11.05 -23.16 21.45
CA ASP A 539 -9.70 -23.53 21.86
C ASP A 539 -9.25 -22.75 23.09
N LEU A 540 -8.87 -23.47 24.15
CA LEU A 540 -8.43 -22.90 25.40
C LEU A 540 -7.15 -23.59 25.89
N MET A 541 -5.99 -22.92 25.69
CA MET A 541 -4.65 -23.43 26.00
C MET A 541 -4.10 -22.71 27.23
N LEU A 542 -4.10 -23.39 28.39
CA LEU A 542 -3.70 -22.85 29.67
C LEU A 542 -2.55 -23.67 30.34
N SER A 543 -1.86 -24.50 29.57
CA SER A 543 -0.79 -25.34 30.08
C SER A 543 0.29 -24.52 30.79
N ASN A 544 0.81 -25.05 31.91
CA ASN A 544 1.84 -24.42 32.79
C ASN A 544 1.41 -23.03 33.31
N THR A 545 0.12 -22.76 33.50
CA THR A 545 -0.37 -21.56 34.18
C THR A 545 -0.62 -21.81 35.69
N LEU A 546 -0.96 -20.74 36.40
CA LEU A 546 -1.28 -20.81 37.84
C LEU A 546 -2.79 -20.87 38.10
N ILE A 547 -3.60 -21.14 37.10
CA ILE A 547 -5.06 -21.28 37.21
C ILE A 547 -5.39 -22.41 38.15
N SER A 548 -6.22 -22.11 39.18
CA SER A 548 -6.67 -23.07 40.19
C SER A 548 -8.16 -23.43 40.04
N SER A 549 -8.94 -22.61 39.35
CA SER A 549 -10.34 -22.86 39.03
C SER A 549 -10.67 -22.41 37.63
N LEU A 550 -11.62 -23.07 36.97
CA LEU A 550 -12.03 -22.75 35.61
C LEU A 550 -13.51 -23.11 35.46
N ASP A 551 -14.32 -22.13 35.02
CA ASP A 551 -15.70 -22.34 34.64
C ASP A 551 -15.83 -22.22 33.09
N ILE A 552 -16.18 -23.32 32.46
CA ILE A 552 -16.38 -23.46 31.01
C ILE A 552 -17.80 -23.97 30.69
N SER A 553 -18.71 -23.92 31.64
CA SER A 553 -20.07 -24.45 31.50
C SER A 553 -20.87 -23.76 30.40
N ALA A 554 -20.57 -22.48 30.10
CA ALA A 554 -21.19 -21.72 29.05
C ALA A 554 -20.54 -21.88 27.66
N ASN A 555 -19.53 -22.76 27.50
CA ASN A 555 -18.76 -22.90 26.24
C ASN A 555 -18.98 -24.28 25.58
N PRO A 556 -20.18 -24.61 25.07
CA PRO A 556 -20.51 -25.95 24.57
C PRO A 556 -19.75 -26.35 23.29
N GLU A 557 -19.23 -25.39 22.55
CA GLU A 557 -18.48 -25.60 21.29
C GLU A 557 -16.98 -25.83 21.51
N LEU A 558 -16.51 -25.88 22.76
CA LEU A 558 -15.10 -26.10 23.08
C LEU A 558 -14.62 -27.46 22.54
N ILE A 559 -13.55 -27.44 21.75
CA ILE A 559 -12.96 -28.60 21.06
C ILE A 559 -11.66 -29.02 21.74
N ASN A 560 -10.82 -28.04 22.11
CA ASN A 560 -9.52 -28.29 22.70
C ASN A 560 -9.38 -27.58 24.05
N LEU A 561 -9.08 -28.34 25.11
CA LEU A 561 -8.79 -27.82 26.43
C LEU A 561 -7.46 -28.38 26.94
N ASP A 562 -6.46 -27.52 27.14
CA ASP A 562 -5.15 -27.87 27.67
C ASP A 562 -4.92 -27.20 29.02
N LEU A 563 -4.98 -27.99 30.09
CA LEU A 563 -4.72 -27.63 31.48
C LEU A 563 -3.48 -28.35 32.04
N TYR A 564 -2.57 -28.80 31.17
CA TYR A 564 -1.34 -29.48 31.56
C TYR A 564 -0.57 -28.65 32.59
N SER A 565 -0.18 -29.24 33.72
CA SER A 565 0.64 -28.59 34.76
C SER A 565 0.05 -27.27 35.28
N THR A 566 -1.28 -27.20 35.46
CA THR A 566 -2.00 -26.11 36.14
C THR A 566 -2.15 -26.37 37.63
N LYS A 567 -2.95 -25.54 38.32
CA LYS A 567 -3.29 -25.71 39.76
C LYS A 567 -4.74 -26.17 39.98
N VAL A 568 -5.44 -26.56 38.93
CA VAL A 568 -6.85 -26.99 39.01
C VAL A 568 -6.98 -28.27 39.83
N THR A 569 -7.97 -28.26 40.72
CA THR A 569 -8.32 -29.44 41.54
C THR A 569 -9.60 -30.10 41.08
N LYS A 570 -10.45 -29.36 40.35
CA LYS A 570 -11.72 -29.83 39.79
C LYS A 570 -11.86 -29.33 38.38
N VAL A 571 -12.34 -30.19 37.47
CA VAL A 571 -12.70 -29.84 36.08
C VAL A 571 -14.05 -30.48 35.77
N ASP A 572 -14.98 -29.67 35.27
CA ASP A 572 -16.30 -30.12 34.82
C ASP A 572 -16.43 -29.83 33.31
N ILE A 573 -16.51 -30.89 32.48
CA ILE A 573 -16.69 -30.80 31.04
C ILE A 573 -18.09 -31.30 30.62
N SER A 574 -19.00 -31.45 31.55
CA SER A 574 -20.33 -32.03 31.29
C SER A 574 -21.15 -31.22 30.28
N ALA A 575 -20.92 -29.91 30.20
CA ALA A 575 -21.54 -29.00 29.22
C ALA A 575 -20.82 -28.97 27.86
N ASN A 576 -19.57 -29.43 27.76
CA ASN A 576 -18.70 -29.24 26.58
C ASN A 576 -18.77 -30.46 25.66
N LYS A 577 -19.96 -30.73 25.07
CA LYS A 577 -20.24 -31.95 24.31
C LYS A 577 -19.41 -32.17 23.04
N LYS A 578 -18.74 -31.10 22.53
CA LYS A 578 -17.88 -31.17 21.35
C LYS A 578 -16.39 -31.31 21.71
N LEU A 579 -16.06 -31.38 23.01
CA LEU A 579 -14.67 -31.48 23.42
C LEU A 579 -14.02 -32.76 22.88
N GLY A 580 -13.00 -32.56 22.03
CA GLY A 580 -12.25 -33.65 21.40
C GLY A 580 -10.95 -33.99 22.11
N THR A 581 -10.34 -32.99 22.76
CA THR A 581 -9.05 -33.12 23.44
C THR A 581 -9.12 -32.51 24.82
N LEU A 582 -8.76 -33.28 25.86
CA LEU A 582 -8.56 -32.81 27.23
C LEU A 582 -7.18 -33.24 27.74
N ARG A 583 -6.37 -32.28 28.21
CA ARG A 583 -5.12 -32.51 28.91
C ARG A 583 -5.15 -31.82 30.25
N THR A 584 -5.02 -32.58 31.33
CA THR A 584 -4.91 -32.06 32.70
C THR A 584 -3.72 -32.66 33.45
N SER A 585 -2.88 -33.41 32.73
CA SER A 585 -1.74 -34.09 33.34
C SER A 585 -0.81 -33.14 34.11
N LEU A 586 -0.19 -33.64 35.19
CA LEU A 586 0.64 -32.89 36.12
C LEU A 586 -0.10 -31.80 36.94
N SER A 587 -1.44 -31.74 36.89
CA SER A 587 -2.26 -30.88 37.75
C SER A 587 -2.70 -31.64 39.01
N PRO A 588 -2.98 -30.95 40.15
CA PRO A 588 -3.48 -31.58 41.36
C PRO A 588 -4.98 -31.95 41.28
N LEU A 589 -5.43 -32.40 40.11
CA LEU A 589 -6.84 -32.71 39.80
C LEU A 589 -7.34 -33.86 40.64
N GLU A 590 -8.37 -33.59 41.46
CA GLU A 590 -9.02 -34.54 42.37
C GLU A 590 -10.39 -34.99 41.89
N GLU A 591 -11.06 -34.14 41.10
CA GLU A 591 -12.38 -34.39 40.54
C GLU A 591 -12.45 -34.03 39.08
N LEU A 592 -12.91 -34.97 38.23
CA LEU A 592 -13.19 -34.78 36.80
C LEU A 592 -14.62 -35.23 36.48
N ILE A 593 -15.47 -34.28 36.11
CA ILE A 593 -16.85 -34.54 35.71
C ILE A 593 -16.91 -34.57 34.17
N LEU A 594 -17.11 -35.75 33.63
CA LEU A 594 -17.10 -35.99 32.19
C LEU A 594 -18.45 -35.71 31.51
N GLY A 595 -19.56 -35.95 32.23
CA GLY A 595 -20.90 -35.98 31.63
C GLY A 595 -21.01 -37.03 30.52
N ASP A 596 -21.92 -36.77 29.57
CA ASP A 596 -22.11 -37.62 28.39
C ASP A 596 -21.31 -37.05 27.19
N ASN A 597 -19.99 -36.91 27.34
CA ASN A 597 -19.15 -36.36 26.29
C ASN A 597 -18.75 -37.46 25.28
N THR A 598 -19.53 -37.64 24.24
CA THR A 598 -19.30 -38.67 23.20
C THR A 598 -18.30 -38.22 22.12
N SER A 599 -17.81 -36.98 22.15
CA SER A 599 -16.86 -36.43 21.16
C SER A 599 -15.40 -36.58 21.60
N LEU A 600 -15.12 -36.85 22.88
CA LEU A 600 -13.78 -36.86 23.44
C LEU A 600 -12.94 -38.00 22.87
N LYS A 601 -11.86 -37.68 22.15
CA LYS A 601 -10.96 -38.61 21.48
C LYS A 601 -9.65 -38.81 22.22
N TYR A 602 -9.17 -37.76 22.89
CA TYR A 602 -7.90 -37.76 23.61
C TYR A 602 -8.08 -37.26 25.04
N LEU A 603 -7.65 -38.06 26.00
CA LEU A 603 -7.71 -37.75 27.44
C LEU A 603 -6.36 -38.02 28.12
N ASP A 604 -5.69 -36.97 28.62
CA ASP A 604 -4.47 -37.11 29.43
C ASP A 604 -4.70 -36.56 30.85
N ILE A 605 -4.88 -37.45 31.79
CA ILE A 605 -5.08 -37.21 33.21
C ILE A 605 -3.94 -37.84 34.06
N SER A 606 -2.80 -38.14 33.43
CA SER A 606 -1.65 -38.72 34.08
C SER A 606 -1.05 -37.75 35.14
N HIS A 607 -0.44 -38.29 36.19
CA HIS A 607 0.18 -37.51 37.28
C HIS A 607 -0.77 -36.55 38.00
N CYS A 608 -2.09 -36.81 37.98
CA CYS A 608 -3.12 -36.11 38.74
C CYS A 608 -3.30 -36.72 40.17
N ARG A 609 -4.47 -36.53 40.81
CA ARG A 609 -4.82 -37.09 42.12
C ARG A 609 -6.15 -37.85 42.10
N LEU A 610 -6.52 -38.35 40.95
CA LEU A 610 -7.75 -39.10 40.75
C LEU A 610 -7.59 -40.53 41.33
N SER A 611 -8.62 -41.06 41.99
CA SER A 611 -8.67 -42.44 42.48
C SER A 611 -9.50 -43.34 41.54
N THR A 612 -10.54 -42.80 40.95
CA THR A 612 -11.44 -43.54 40.07
C THR A 612 -11.89 -42.62 38.90
N LEU A 613 -12.21 -43.23 37.77
CA LEU A 613 -12.85 -42.54 36.65
C LEU A 613 -13.70 -43.50 35.82
N ASP A 614 -14.92 -43.12 35.54
CA ASP A 614 -15.81 -43.87 34.65
C ASP A 614 -15.83 -43.22 33.26
N ILE A 615 -15.28 -43.92 32.28
CA ILE A 615 -15.20 -43.43 30.86
C ILE A 615 -16.18 -44.19 29.96
N THR A 616 -17.08 -45.00 30.53
CA THR A 616 -18.00 -45.85 29.71
C THR A 616 -18.81 -45.09 28.69
N LYS A 617 -19.14 -43.82 28.94
CA LYS A 617 -19.87 -42.93 28.07
C LYS A 617 -19.03 -42.23 26.99
N LEU A 618 -17.70 -42.29 27.05
CA LEU A 618 -16.79 -41.64 26.12
C LEU A 618 -16.59 -42.52 24.85
N THR A 619 -17.60 -42.69 24.06
CA THR A 619 -17.62 -43.64 22.93
C THR A 619 -16.65 -43.35 21.81
N ALA A 620 -16.20 -42.10 21.66
CA ALA A 620 -15.20 -41.70 20.66
C ALA A 620 -13.75 -41.80 21.17
N LEU A 621 -13.53 -42.19 22.45
CA LEU A 621 -12.21 -42.14 23.06
C LEU A 621 -11.26 -43.15 22.40
N THR A 622 -10.15 -42.67 21.84
CA THR A 622 -9.15 -43.50 21.17
C THR A 622 -7.79 -43.46 21.88
N LYS A 623 -7.58 -42.49 22.77
CA LYS A 623 -6.34 -42.32 23.52
C LYS A 623 -6.58 -41.88 24.94
N ILE A 624 -6.02 -42.61 25.91
CA ILE A 624 -6.09 -42.26 27.35
C ILE A 624 -4.71 -42.44 28.02
N TYR A 625 -4.34 -41.48 28.88
CA TYR A 625 -3.20 -41.55 29.77
C TYR A 625 -3.70 -41.29 31.19
N ALA A 626 -3.71 -42.31 32.06
CA ALA A 626 -4.28 -42.22 33.40
C ALA A 626 -3.30 -42.65 34.52
N GLY A 627 -2.09 -43.05 34.18
CA GLY A 627 -1.11 -43.58 35.14
C GLY A 627 -0.47 -42.53 36.04
N GLN A 628 0.28 -43.00 37.02
CA GLN A 628 1.12 -42.22 37.92
C GLN A 628 0.35 -41.17 38.74
N GLN A 629 -0.83 -41.52 39.23
CA GLN A 629 -1.60 -40.64 40.09
C GLN A 629 -0.87 -40.40 41.43
N LYS A 630 -1.03 -39.24 42.02
CA LYS A 630 -0.34 -38.83 43.27
C LYS A 630 -1.33 -38.82 44.42
N GLN A 631 -0.88 -39.22 45.62
CA GLN A 631 -1.68 -39.10 46.85
C GLN A 631 -1.96 -37.63 47.18
N LYS A 632 -3.20 -37.33 47.60
CA LYS A 632 -3.59 -35.98 48.04
C LYS A 632 -2.80 -35.52 49.26
N ALA A 633 -2.67 -36.41 50.24
CA ALA A 633 -1.98 -36.12 51.49
C ALA A 633 -0.46 -36.06 51.37
N ASN A 634 0.12 -36.80 50.40
CA ASN A 634 1.55 -36.83 50.13
C ASN A 634 1.83 -36.90 48.63
N PRO A 635 1.95 -35.75 47.94
CA PRO A 635 2.14 -35.70 46.49
C PRO A 635 3.43 -36.35 45.94
N GLY A 636 4.37 -36.66 46.83
CA GLY A 636 5.58 -37.43 46.50
C GLY A 636 5.32 -38.94 46.35
N ILE A 637 4.18 -39.44 46.84
CA ILE A 637 3.82 -40.85 46.78
C ILE A 637 2.79 -41.07 45.70
N LEU A 638 2.99 -42.10 44.87
CA LEU A 638 2.06 -42.51 43.81
C LEU A 638 0.94 -43.37 44.40
N GLN A 639 -0.26 -43.28 43.81
CA GLN A 639 -1.41 -44.10 44.18
C GLN A 639 -1.98 -44.81 42.93
N SER A 640 -2.67 -45.94 43.18
CA SER A 640 -3.43 -46.62 42.13
C SER A 640 -4.67 -45.83 41.76
N MET A 641 -5.08 -45.95 40.48
CA MET A 641 -6.33 -45.41 39.96
C MET A 641 -7.10 -46.53 39.28
N THR A 642 -8.43 -46.54 39.46
CA THR A 642 -9.31 -47.43 38.73
C THR A 642 -10.03 -46.69 37.62
N VAL A 643 -9.92 -47.16 36.38
CA VAL A 643 -10.63 -46.63 35.22
C VAL A 643 -11.66 -47.65 34.77
N TYR A 644 -12.94 -47.28 34.85
CA TYR A 644 -14.05 -48.10 34.33
C TYR A 644 -14.33 -47.77 32.89
N TYR A 645 -14.34 -48.77 32.01
CA TYR A 645 -14.63 -48.63 30.59
C TYR A 645 -15.61 -49.72 30.11
N SER A 646 -16.28 -49.49 28.96
CA SER A 646 -17.26 -50.45 28.42
C SER A 646 -16.58 -51.58 27.63
N ALA A 647 -17.29 -52.72 27.46
CA ALA A 647 -16.82 -53.82 26.62
C ALA A 647 -16.55 -53.37 25.16
N ALA A 648 -17.35 -52.43 24.61
CA ALA A 648 -17.15 -51.87 23.30
C ALA A 648 -15.84 -51.03 23.17
N GLN A 649 -15.42 -50.35 24.24
CA GLN A 649 -14.18 -49.55 24.24
C GLN A 649 -12.94 -50.45 24.38
N LYS A 650 -13.07 -51.68 24.86
CA LYS A 650 -11.95 -52.58 25.08
C LYS A 650 -11.11 -52.81 23.82
N THR A 651 -11.73 -53.09 22.70
CA THR A 651 -11.02 -53.34 21.42
C THR A 651 -10.18 -52.15 20.96
N VAL A 652 -10.63 -50.92 21.23
CA VAL A 652 -9.96 -49.67 20.80
C VAL A 652 -8.87 -49.27 21.80
N LEU A 653 -9.11 -49.43 23.10
CA LEU A 653 -8.24 -48.92 24.16
C LEU A 653 -7.17 -49.93 24.62
N ASP A 654 -7.41 -51.21 24.57
CA ASP A 654 -6.45 -52.24 25.02
C ASP A 654 -5.07 -52.10 24.34
N PRO A 655 -4.94 -51.89 22.99
CA PRO A 655 -3.63 -51.70 22.38
C PRO A 655 -2.93 -50.44 22.88
N VAL A 656 -3.69 -49.43 23.25
CA VAL A 656 -3.16 -48.14 23.74
C VAL A 656 -2.71 -48.26 25.21
N ILE A 657 -3.48 -48.99 26.01
CA ILE A 657 -3.23 -49.19 27.46
C ILE A 657 -2.03 -50.08 27.67
N THR A 658 -1.80 -51.09 26.82
CA THR A 658 -0.74 -52.11 26.95
C THR A 658 0.58 -51.71 26.28
N ASP A 659 0.71 -50.58 25.62
CA ASP A 659 2.00 -50.13 25.03
C ASP A 659 3.01 -49.80 26.16
N SER A 660 3.88 -50.75 26.43
CA SER A 660 4.90 -50.66 27.46
C SER A 660 6.02 -49.66 27.17
N ARG A 661 6.12 -49.11 25.96
CA ARG A 661 7.15 -48.14 25.55
C ARG A 661 6.85 -46.74 26.03
N ASP A 662 5.62 -46.44 26.45
CA ASP A 662 5.25 -45.13 26.97
C ASP A 662 5.12 -45.20 28.51
N PRO A 663 6.06 -44.57 29.26
CA PRO A 663 6.03 -44.61 30.73
C PRO A 663 4.79 -44.00 31.36
N LYS A 664 4.03 -43.21 30.60
CA LYS A 664 2.73 -42.66 31.05
C LYS A 664 1.61 -43.66 31.01
N LYS A 665 1.78 -44.73 30.21
CA LYS A 665 0.80 -45.79 30.00
C LYS A 665 1.12 -47.05 30.81
N ALA A 666 2.39 -47.28 31.12
CA ALA A 666 2.84 -48.55 31.70
C ALA A 666 2.13 -48.89 33.01
N THR A 667 1.37 -49.97 32.99
CA THR A 667 1.09 -50.75 34.16
C THR A 667 2.36 -51.49 34.54
N VAL A 668 3.19 -50.95 35.45
CA VAL A 668 4.38 -51.67 35.91
C VAL A 668 3.92 -52.77 36.85
N ALA A 669 3.99 -54.00 36.39
CA ALA A 669 3.71 -55.16 37.23
C ALA A 669 4.63 -55.12 38.48
N GLY A 670 4.03 -55.02 39.66
CA GLY A 670 4.75 -55.06 40.93
C GLY A 670 4.95 -53.74 41.67
N THR A 671 4.59 -52.58 41.09
CA THR A 671 4.49 -51.32 41.82
C THR A 671 3.10 -50.75 41.65
N ASN A 672 2.38 -50.36 42.70
CA ASN A 672 1.03 -49.75 42.66
C ASN A 672 0.95 -48.38 41.96
N VAL A 673 1.59 -48.24 40.83
CA VAL A 673 1.92 -46.95 40.18
C VAL A 673 1.12 -46.72 38.88
N GLY A 674 0.42 -47.75 38.38
CA GLY A 674 -0.37 -47.68 37.15
C GLY A 674 -1.86 -47.47 37.38
N ALA A 675 -2.60 -47.14 36.30
CA ALA A 675 -4.04 -47.20 36.29
C ALA A 675 -4.49 -48.66 36.07
N THR A 676 -5.45 -49.14 36.85
CA THR A 676 -6.13 -50.42 36.65
C THR A 676 -7.38 -50.19 35.80
N TYR A 677 -7.51 -50.87 34.67
CA TYR A 677 -8.64 -50.75 33.78
C TYR A 677 -9.61 -51.90 34.00
N VAL A 678 -10.89 -51.59 34.29
CA VAL A 678 -11.95 -52.55 34.65
C VAL A 678 -13.11 -52.38 33.69
N VAL A 679 -13.50 -53.48 33.02
CA VAL A 679 -14.71 -53.50 32.18
C VAL A 679 -15.92 -53.38 33.10
N LYS A 680 -16.77 -52.41 32.82
CA LYS A 680 -18.06 -52.22 33.48
C LYS A 680 -19.18 -52.65 32.54
N ASN A 681 -19.93 -53.63 32.94
CA ASN A 681 -21.12 -54.16 32.19
C ASN A 681 -22.32 -53.23 32.28
#